data_f187408ee66de749296f3b18040cabdc
#
_entry.id   f187408ee66de749296f3b18040cabdc
#
_cell.length_a   1.000
_cell.length_b   1.000
_cell.length_c   1.000
_cell.angle_alpha   90.00
_cell.angle_beta   90.00
_cell.angle_gamma   90.00
#
_symmetry.space_group_name_H-M   'P 1'
#
loop_
_entity.id
_entity.type
_entity.pdbx_description
1 polymer ?
#
loop_
_entity_poly.entity_id
_entity_poly.type
_entity_poly.pdbx_seq_one_letter_code
_entity_poly.pdbx_strand_id
1 'polypeptide(L)'
;MIPVTSAFKAASTATKRQAKAKVEIIWTDPFVDPFLNVESTDKNYGITVAESLGADILMQLVDNIDTPSYKYCILDGSWELGDDKVLAPCTPEEVSNFQIGWYSDSVADANGVIDCSVKVNFDLAGRIVTNVRVIGDSLLNQFPVDFTVSFYGAGYTLLGDPIEITGNTLLAWSRQFDSIDGVIYMVLNITKWNTPNTVVKILEFFSLESDVFEGDTIVSLDILEEREAKNGSSPIGNVSLNELTLKLQNIKIVSGGVAYYNPFTYGNSENNRFYDFLKPNRRINAYYGFKYGSTVEYVKMGTFWTKGDWRCNEMDFSTTVSAYDRMGLLKNVTFECPEPIMALENVTLKYLAELVLNHAKANIPLRDLQWYVGNDLESYTVTKPWFGKGTYFDAIRLIAEACLGCAWMSKDDVLYIRSYTANVGGVSVLSITRDDYFDKNQPSNVDSMKNFVEVSIQSITKSEEKEAVYSDKKLYTVAAEDEETFELSYNNTPVSDTEFSLENLTGSAAIKSIQRFTYGCRITIENTGLTESTFNISVLGYTYALNSDLVVSSQDDDLITEYGRKELKYENNLVQDETTAQFIADVLVGGYGTLRRDVNLKWRGDPSIEVGDTVTVPEYENNTADFVVIKNDWSFDGALSCNTQARKLLGD
;
A
#
# COMPACT_ATOMS: atom_id res chain seq x y z
N MET A 1 12.63 -15.94 -0.20
CA MET A 1 12.05 -16.98 -1.09
C MET A 1 10.73 -17.47 -0.53
N ILE A 2 9.66 -17.43 -1.28
CA ILE A 2 8.33 -17.90 -0.91
C ILE A 2 8.31 -19.42 -0.78
N PRO A 3 7.72 -19.98 0.29
CA PRO A 3 7.59 -21.43 0.44
C PRO A 3 6.71 -22.04 -0.67
N VAL A 4 7.22 -23.06 -1.34
CA VAL A 4 6.51 -23.81 -2.40
C VAL A 4 6.71 -25.29 -2.20
N THR A 5 5.83 -26.11 -2.78
CA THR A 5 5.93 -27.57 -2.69
C THR A 5 7.15 -28.12 -3.42
N SER A 6 7.57 -29.33 -3.06
CA SER A 6 8.62 -30.04 -3.80
C SER A 6 8.22 -30.34 -5.25
N ALA A 7 6.93 -30.52 -5.52
CA ALA A 7 6.39 -30.70 -6.87
C ALA A 7 6.53 -29.42 -7.71
N PHE A 8 6.27 -28.25 -7.13
CA PHE A 8 6.52 -26.98 -7.79
C PHE A 8 8.00 -26.82 -8.15
N LYS A 9 8.92 -27.06 -7.20
CA LYS A 9 10.36 -26.99 -7.43
C LYS A 9 10.81 -27.91 -8.55
N ALA A 10 10.31 -29.16 -8.58
CA ALA A 10 10.58 -30.08 -9.66
C ALA A 10 10.01 -29.61 -11.01
N ALA A 11 8.83 -28.98 -11.01
CA ALA A 11 8.23 -28.43 -12.22
C ALA A 11 8.96 -27.18 -12.73
N SER A 12 9.47 -26.32 -11.83
CA SER A 12 10.22 -25.11 -12.21
C SER A 12 11.55 -25.43 -12.89
N THR A 13 12.21 -26.51 -12.48
CA THR A 13 13.51 -26.96 -13.03
C THR A 13 13.38 -27.94 -14.19
N ALA A 14 12.17 -28.49 -14.45
CA ALA A 14 11.94 -29.46 -15.51
C ALA A 14 12.31 -28.93 -16.90
N THR A 15 12.88 -29.79 -17.76
CA THR A 15 13.24 -29.44 -19.14
C THR A 15 12.04 -28.92 -19.93
N LYS A 16 10.87 -29.57 -19.74
CA LYS A 16 9.58 -29.13 -20.30
C LYS A 16 8.70 -28.67 -19.15
N ARG A 17 8.70 -27.37 -18.87
CA ARG A 17 7.82 -26.78 -17.87
C ARG A 17 6.60 -26.13 -18.53
N GLN A 18 5.48 -26.19 -17.86
CA GLN A 18 4.24 -25.55 -18.29
C GLN A 18 3.94 -24.39 -17.32
N ALA A 19 4.44 -23.22 -17.69
CA ALA A 19 4.16 -22.00 -16.93
C ALA A 19 2.69 -21.59 -17.13
N LYS A 20 2.11 -21.01 -16.10
CA LYS A 20 0.76 -20.45 -16.07
C LYS A 20 0.76 -19.09 -15.41
N ALA A 21 -0.09 -18.22 -15.91
CA ALA A 21 -0.40 -16.94 -15.29
C ALA A 21 -1.87 -16.91 -14.85
N LYS A 22 -2.13 -16.25 -13.75
CA LYS A 22 -3.47 -15.96 -13.24
C LYS A 22 -3.50 -14.54 -12.71
N VAL A 23 -4.58 -13.83 -12.99
CA VAL A 23 -4.83 -12.49 -12.49
C VAL A 23 -6.24 -12.42 -11.95
N GLU A 24 -6.40 -11.88 -10.76
CA GLU A 24 -7.68 -11.52 -10.17
C GLU A 24 -7.79 -10.00 -10.18
N ILE A 25 -8.81 -9.45 -10.80
CA ILE A 25 -9.09 -8.02 -10.80
C ILE A 25 -10.29 -7.77 -9.91
N ILE A 26 -10.10 -6.93 -8.91
CA ILE A 26 -11.14 -6.51 -7.98
C ILE A 26 -11.64 -5.15 -8.45
N TRP A 27 -12.88 -5.11 -8.90
CA TRP A 27 -13.51 -3.94 -9.52
C TRP A 27 -14.05 -2.93 -8.53
N THR A 28 -14.38 -3.37 -7.33
CA THR A 28 -14.78 -2.49 -6.24
C THR A 28 -13.63 -1.61 -5.81
N ASP A 29 -13.91 -0.32 -5.65
CA ASP A 29 -12.94 0.66 -5.15
C ASP A 29 -13.24 0.88 -3.66
N PRO A 30 -12.42 0.37 -2.75
CA PRO A 30 -12.64 0.56 -1.32
C PRO A 30 -12.54 2.03 -0.89
N PHE A 31 -12.09 2.91 -1.78
CA PHE A 31 -11.86 4.31 -1.48
C PHE A 31 -12.96 5.25 -1.97
N VAL A 32 -13.77 4.79 -2.91
CA VAL A 32 -14.77 5.63 -3.59
C VAL A 32 -16.20 5.17 -3.31
N ASP A 33 -16.37 4.10 -2.54
CA ASP A 33 -17.71 3.59 -2.24
C ASP A 33 -18.16 3.96 -0.82
N PRO A 34 -18.44 5.26 -0.58
CA PRO A 34 -18.89 5.76 0.73
C PRO A 34 -20.36 5.40 1.02
N PHE A 35 -21.03 4.61 0.18
CA PHE A 35 -22.48 4.46 0.15
C PHE A 35 -23.01 3.10 0.57
N LEU A 36 -22.19 2.29 1.24
CA LEU A 36 -22.68 1.10 1.88
C LEU A 36 -23.36 1.47 3.21
N ASN A 37 -24.67 1.46 3.23
CA ASN A 37 -25.44 1.55 4.46
C ASN A 37 -25.74 0.15 4.95
N VAL A 38 -25.49 -0.09 6.23
CA VAL A 38 -25.86 -1.33 6.90
C VAL A 38 -27.16 -1.11 7.64
N GLU A 39 -28.16 -1.93 7.35
CA GLU A 39 -29.42 -1.96 8.06
C GLU A 39 -29.59 -3.33 8.71
N SER A 40 -30.06 -3.37 9.94
CA SER A 40 -30.43 -4.61 10.62
C SER A 40 -31.88 -4.59 11.01
N THR A 41 -32.51 -5.76 11.01
CA THR A 41 -33.86 -5.93 11.57
C THR A 41 -33.82 -5.90 13.09
N ASP A 42 -32.69 -6.22 13.67
CA ASP A 42 -32.43 -6.10 15.09
C ASP A 42 -32.11 -4.64 15.42
N LYS A 43 -32.59 -4.11 16.51
CA LYS A 43 -32.41 -2.70 16.91
C LYS A 43 -31.02 -2.41 17.41
N ASN A 44 -29.98 -2.67 16.59
CA ASN A 44 -28.73 -2.99 17.17
C ASN A 44 -27.54 -2.12 16.95
N TYR A 45 -26.75 -2.32 17.84
CA TYR A 45 -25.46 -1.83 18.28
C TYR A 45 -24.45 -1.61 17.17
N GLY A 46 -24.33 -2.53 16.24
CA GLY A 46 -23.42 -2.42 15.14
C GLY A 46 -23.74 -1.26 14.20
N ILE A 47 -25.03 -0.99 13.98
CA ILE A 47 -25.48 0.10 13.11
C ILE A 47 -25.33 1.45 13.79
N THR A 48 -25.81 1.60 15.03
CA THR A 48 -25.70 2.86 15.75
C THR A 48 -24.22 3.25 15.92
N VAL A 49 -23.40 2.30 16.13
CA VAL A 49 -21.97 2.49 16.27
C VAL A 49 -21.31 2.78 14.94
N ALA A 50 -21.69 2.08 13.89
CA ALA A 50 -21.23 2.34 12.53
C ALA A 50 -21.66 3.73 12.05
N GLU A 51 -22.89 4.17 12.33
CA GLU A 51 -23.36 5.52 12.03
C GLU A 51 -22.55 6.58 12.78
N SER A 52 -22.27 6.37 14.07
CA SER A 52 -21.49 7.31 14.87
C SER A 52 -20.02 7.45 14.44
N LEU A 53 -19.50 6.45 13.74
CA LEU A 53 -18.12 6.42 13.20
C LEU A 53 -18.07 6.57 11.68
N GLY A 54 -19.17 6.97 11.06
CA GLY A 54 -19.24 7.10 9.62
C GLY A 54 -19.51 5.78 8.90
N ALA A 55 -20.20 4.84 9.54
CA ALA A 55 -20.59 3.52 8.98
C ALA A 55 -19.40 2.64 8.54
N ASP A 56 -18.20 3.06 8.77
CA ASP A 56 -16.97 2.49 8.19
C ASP A 56 -16.65 1.07 8.64
N ILE A 57 -17.28 0.58 9.67
CA ILE A 57 -16.88 -0.68 10.29
C ILE A 57 -17.39 -1.88 9.53
N LEU A 58 -18.62 -1.86 9.09
CA LEU A 58 -19.13 -2.86 8.17
C LEU A 58 -18.89 -2.51 6.70
N MET A 59 -18.45 -1.32 6.42
CA MET A 59 -18.04 -0.90 5.07
C MET A 59 -16.66 -1.41 4.69
N GLN A 60 -15.88 -1.84 5.63
CA GLN A 60 -14.74 -2.70 5.40
C GLN A 60 -15.14 -4.03 4.73
N LEU A 61 -16.44 -4.22 4.58
CA LEU A 61 -17.08 -5.24 3.77
C LEU A 61 -16.56 -5.33 2.34
N VAL A 62 -15.91 -4.33 1.84
CA VAL A 62 -15.41 -4.27 0.47
C VAL A 62 -13.93 -4.60 0.40
N ASP A 63 -13.21 -4.49 1.51
CA ASP A 63 -11.76 -4.45 1.53
C ASP A 63 -11.09 -5.63 2.22
N ASN A 64 -11.85 -6.55 2.79
CA ASN A 64 -11.29 -7.70 3.49
C ASN A 64 -10.31 -7.32 4.62
N ILE A 65 -10.65 -6.29 5.40
CA ILE A 65 -9.87 -5.88 6.57
C ILE A 65 -10.32 -6.69 7.77
N ASP A 66 -9.45 -7.57 8.22
CA ASP A 66 -9.72 -8.45 9.34
C ASP A 66 -9.49 -7.77 10.72
N THR A 67 -8.98 -6.55 10.76
CA THR A 67 -8.65 -5.81 11.99
C THR A 67 -9.21 -4.39 11.99
N PRO A 68 -10.43 -4.18 12.47
CA PRO A 68 -11.00 -2.84 12.59
C PRO A 68 -10.30 -1.97 13.64
N SER A 69 -10.35 -0.65 13.41
CA SER A 69 -9.58 0.34 14.17
C SER A 69 -10.19 0.78 15.50
N TYR A 70 -11.33 0.20 15.94
CA TYR A 70 -12.04 0.69 17.12
C TYR A 70 -12.57 -0.42 18.01
N LYS A 71 -12.60 -0.16 19.31
CA LYS A 71 -13.25 -1.02 20.31
C LYS A 71 -14.62 -0.50 20.68
N TYR A 72 -15.56 -1.39 20.92
CA TYR A 72 -16.89 -1.07 21.41
C TYR A 72 -17.29 -1.92 22.60
N CYS A 73 -18.17 -1.37 23.39
CA CYS A 73 -18.81 -2.07 24.46
C CYS A 73 -19.69 -3.19 23.89
N ILE A 74 -19.49 -4.40 24.38
CA ILE A 74 -20.43 -5.49 24.20
C ILE A 74 -21.50 -5.33 25.27
N LEU A 75 -22.74 -5.07 24.86
CA LEU A 75 -23.84 -4.88 25.79
C LEU A 75 -24.50 -6.23 26.18
N ASP A 76 -23.69 -7.19 26.52
CA ASP A 76 -24.12 -8.50 27.05
C ASP A 76 -24.24 -8.51 28.61
N GLY A 77 -24.06 -7.34 29.21
CA GLY A 77 -24.06 -7.19 30.67
C GLY A 77 -22.69 -7.49 31.33
N SER A 78 -21.67 -7.81 30.55
CA SER A 78 -20.31 -8.07 31.05
C SER A 78 -19.48 -6.79 31.20
N TRP A 79 -20.01 -5.64 30.79
CA TRP A 79 -19.33 -4.37 30.87
C TRP A 79 -19.62 -3.58 32.14
N GLU A 80 -18.57 -3.01 32.70
CA GLU A 80 -18.64 -2.06 33.81
C GLU A 80 -17.98 -0.72 33.42
N LEU A 81 -18.50 0.39 33.94
CA LEU A 81 -17.95 1.73 33.66
C LEU A 81 -16.50 1.83 34.16
N GLY A 82 -15.58 2.10 33.24
CA GLY A 82 -14.15 2.13 33.51
C GLY A 82 -13.42 0.82 33.30
N ASP A 83 -14.12 -0.22 32.84
CA ASP A 83 -13.52 -1.47 32.39
C ASP A 83 -12.79 -1.28 31.06
N ASP A 84 -11.71 -2.02 30.83
CA ASP A 84 -10.95 -2.07 29.60
C ASP A 84 -11.72 -2.72 28.44
N LYS A 85 -12.90 -3.30 28.71
CA LYS A 85 -13.82 -3.83 27.70
C LYS A 85 -14.60 -2.77 26.94
N VAL A 86 -14.55 -1.52 27.39
CA VAL A 86 -15.22 -0.41 26.70
C VAL A 86 -14.21 0.58 26.19
N LEU A 87 -14.22 0.76 24.90
CA LEU A 87 -13.45 1.83 24.29
C LEU A 87 -14.14 2.29 23.01
N ALA A 88 -14.55 3.51 22.99
CA ALA A 88 -15.06 4.15 21.80
C ALA A 88 -14.64 5.61 21.80
N PRO A 89 -13.76 6.03 20.93
CA PRO A 89 -12.84 5.28 20.08
C PRO A 89 -11.64 4.72 20.87
N CYS A 90 -11.05 3.62 20.40
CA CYS A 90 -9.83 3.09 21.00
C CYS A 90 -8.58 3.83 20.54
N THR A 91 -7.54 3.79 21.37
CA THR A 91 -6.22 4.25 20.98
C THR A 91 -5.58 3.28 19.97
N PRO A 92 -4.63 3.74 19.14
CA PRO A 92 -3.94 2.87 18.19
C PRO A 92 -3.26 1.65 18.82
N GLU A 93 -2.83 1.73 20.06
CA GLU A 93 -2.19 0.62 20.78
C GLU A 93 -3.18 -0.47 21.19
N GLU A 94 -4.44 -0.12 21.34
CA GLU A 94 -5.51 -1.03 21.73
C GLU A 94 -6.17 -1.74 20.55
N VAL A 95 -5.91 -1.27 19.33
CA VAL A 95 -6.48 -1.80 18.08
C VAL A 95 -6.21 -3.28 17.86
N SER A 96 -5.06 -3.79 18.32
CA SER A 96 -4.64 -5.18 18.06
C SER A 96 -5.45 -6.25 18.81
N ASN A 97 -6.23 -5.87 19.82
CA ASN A 97 -6.83 -6.83 20.75
C ASN A 97 -8.36 -6.98 20.64
N PHE A 98 -9.03 -6.12 19.89
CA PHE A 98 -10.50 -6.11 19.80
C PHE A 98 -10.97 -5.92 18.36
N GLN A 99 -11.81 -6.82 17.94
CA GLN A 99 -12.49 -6.76 16.67
C GLN A 99 -13.87 -6.13 16.84
N ILE A 100 -14.23 -5.28 15.92
CA ILE A 100 -15.51 -4.61 15.88
C ILE A 100 -16.29 -5.19 14.71
N GLY A 101 -17.57 -5.30 14.88
CA GLY A 101 -18.45 -5.80 13.85
C GLY A 101 -19.89 -5.53 14.19
N TRP A 102 -20.80 -6.13 13.46
CA TRP A 102 -22.19 -6.13 13.77
C TRP A 102 -22.50 -7.16 14.86
N TYR A 103 -23.39 -6.81 15.80
CA TYR A 103 -23.85 -7.68 16.88
C TYR A 103 -25.37 -7.88 16.81
N SER A 104 -25.84 -9.10 17.15
CA SER A 104 -27.25 -9.37 17.28
C SER A 104 -27.82 -8.86 18.60
N ASP A 105 -29.10 -8.43 18.64
CA ASP A 105 -29.83 -8.13 19.89
C ASP A 105 -30.12 -9.38 20.70
N SER A 106 -30.33 -10.48 19.99
CA SER A 106 -30.70 -11.74 20.56
C SER A 106 -29.46 -12.56 20.89
N VAL A 107 -29.57 -13.34 21.93
CA VAL A 107 -28.57 -14.33 22.33
C VAL A 107 -28.96 -15.68 21.76
N ALA A 108 -28.04 -16.42 21.19
CA ALA A 108 -28.26 -17.80 20.75
C ALA A 108 -28.68 -18.69 21.94
N ASP A 109 -29.58 -19.62 21.74
CA ASP A 109 -30.04 -20.53 22.78
C ASP A 109 -28.96 -21.56 23.20
N ALA A 110 -29.32 -22.46 24.15
CA ALA A 110 -28.41 -23.51 24.64
C ALA A 110 -27.95 -24.51 23.54
N ASN A 111 -28.59 -24.51 22.36
CA ASN A 111 -28.23 -25.34 21.22
C ASN A 111 -27.56 -24.50 20.09
N GLY A 112 -27.32 -23.21 20.35
CA GLY A 112 -26.78 -22.27 19.34
C GLY A 112 -27.83 -21.80 18.33
N VAL A 113 -29.11 -22.06 18.52
CA VAL A 113 -30.18 -21.63 17.63
C VAL A 113 -30.49 -20.16 17.86
N ILE A 114 -30.61 -19.40 16.78
CA ILE A 114 -30.91 -17.97 16.77
C ILE A 114 -31.66 -17.63 15.49
N ASP A 115 -32.35 -16.51 15.46
CA ASP A 115 -32.93 -15.92 14.24
C ASP A 115 -32.58 -14.44 14.24
N CYS A 116 -31.54 -14.09 13.48
CA CYS A 116 -31.08 -12.73 13.35
C CYS A 116 -30.60 -12.45 11.91
N SER A 117 -30.73 -11.21 11.49
CA SER A 117 -30.33 -10.84 10.14
C SER A 117 -29.65 -9.47 10.07
N VAL A 118 -28.70 -9.36 9.14
CA VAL A 118 -28.08 -8.09 8.77
C VAL A 118 -28.23 -7.86 7.27
N LYS A 119 -28.59 -6.62 6.90
CA LYS A 119 -28.79 -6.19 5.52
C LYS A 119 -27.75 -5.14 5.16
N VAL A 120 -27.10 -5.31 4.03
CA VAL A 120 -26.18 -4.34 3.43
C VAL A 120 -26.86 -3.72 2.23
N ASN A 121 -26.81 -2.42 2.15
CA ASN A 121 -27.37 -1.64 1.05
C ASN A 121 -26.24 -1.05 0.18
N PHE A 122 -26.19 -1.44 -1.09
CA PHE A 122 -25.15 -1.03 -2.04
C PHE A 122 -25.45 0.27 -2.80
N ASP A 123 -26.45 1.03 -2.38
CA ASP A 123 -26.92 2.21 -3.08
C ASP A 123 -27.80 1.93 -4.33
N LEU A 124 -28.37 3.01 -4.84
CA LEU A 124 -29.48 3.00 -5.81
C LEU A 124 -29.13 2.48 -7.21
N ALA A 125 -27.86 2.34 -7.54
CA ALA A 125 -27.42 1.99 -8.89
C ALA A 125 -27.47 0.48 -9.21
N GLY A 126 -27.61 -0.38 -8.20
CA GLY A 126 -27.49 -1.83 -8.35
C GLY A 126 -26.07 -2.27 -8.75
N ARG A 127 -25.63 -3.40 -8.22
CA ARG A 127 -24.29 -3.93 -8.48
C ARG A 127 -24.34 -5.31 -9.09
N ILE A 128 -23.24 -5.66 -9.75
CA ILE A 128 -22.97 -7.03 -10.17
C ILE A 128 -22.20 -7.69 -9.03
N VAL A 129 -22.72 -8.79 -8.53
CA VAL A 129 -22.13 -9.55 -7.41
C VAL A 129 -21.74 -10.94 -7.91
N THR A 130 -20.50 -11.35 -7.66
CA THR A 130 -19.95 -12.64 -8.11
C THR A 130 -19.49 -13.53 -6.97
N ASN A 131 -19.35 -12.96 -5.78
CA ASN A 131 -18.99 -13.70 -4.58
C ASN A 131 -19.58 -13.07 -3.33
N VAL A 132 -19.50 -13.78 -2.24
CA VAL A 132 -19.85 -13.28 -0.91
C VAL A 132 -18.91 -13.87 0.12
N ARG A 133 -18.59 -13.08 1.13
CA ARG A 133 -17.78 -13.49 2.27
C ARG A 133 -18.44 -13.07 3.58
N VAL A 134 -18.36 -13.96 4.56
CA VAL A 134 -18.83 -13.74 5.93
C VAL A 134 -17.70 -14.09 6.88
N ILE A 135 -17.31 -13.15 7.74
CA ILE A 135 -16.28 -13.35 8.74
C ILE A 135 -16.91 -13.16 10.13
N GLY A 136 -16.75 -14.17 10.96
CA GLY A 136 -17.16 -14.16 12.36
C GLY A 136 -16.13 -13.48 13.27
N ASP A 137 -16.26 -13.69 14.58
CA ASP A 137 -15.35 -13.15 15.57
C ASP A 137 -14.07 -13.99 15.66
N SER A 138 -12.96 -13.48 15.13
CA SER A 138 -11.68 -14.19 15.14
C SER A 138 -11.03 -14.24 16.52
N LEU A 139 -11.34 -13.31 17.42
CA LEU A 139 -10.79 -13.31 18.78
C LEU A 139 -11.30 -14.50 19.59
N LEU A 140 -12.61 -14.78 19.50
CA LEU A 140 -13.27 -15.87 20.24
C LEU A 140 -13.52 -17.11 19.37
N ASN A 141 -13.11 -17.08 18.10
CA ASN A 141 -13.36 -18.13 17.11
C ASN A 141 -14.85 -18.49 17.00
N GLN A 142 -15.69 -17.47 16.91
CA GLN A 142 -17.14 -17.60 16.80
C GLN A 142 -17.60 -17.29 15.37
N PHE A 143 -18.50 -18.12 14.83
CA PHE A 143 -18.93 -18.01 13.43
C PHE A 143 -20.35 -18.60 13.22
N PRO A 144 -21.06 -18.19 12.14
CA PRO A 144 -22.35 -18.76 11.79
C PRO A 144 -22.18 -20.20 11.28
N VAL A 145 -23.02 -21.12 11.81
CA VAL A 145 -23.04 -22.53 11.42
C VAL A 145 -24.08 -22.78 10.32
N ASP A 146 -25.31 -22.32 10.53
CA ASP A 146 -26.38 -22.38 9.57
C ASP A 146 -26.86 -20.96 9.25
N PHE A 147 -26.84 -20.60 7.99
CA PHE A 147 -27.21 -19.26 7.54
C PHE A 147 -27.58 -19.21 6.06
N THR A 148 -28.25 -18.14 5.66
CA THR A 148 -28.65 -17.90 4.27
C THR A 148 -28.16 -16.54 3.82
N VAL A 149 -27.66 -16.45 2.60
CA VAL A 149 -27.35 -15.19 1.93
C VAL A 149 -28.31 -14.99 0.76
N SER A 150 -29.00 -13.83 0.74
CA SER A 150 -29.96 -13.48 -0.29
C SER A 150 -29.63 -12.12 -0.90
N PHE A 151 -29.89 -11.97 -2.20
CA PHE A 151 -29.65 -10.75 -2.96
C PHE A 151 -30.95 -10.16 -3.45
N TYR A 152 -31.08 -8.85 -3.35
CA TYR A 152 -32.30 -8.14 -3.73
C TYR A 152 -31.97 -6.93 -4.62
N GLY A 153 -32.82 -6.73 -5.62
CA GLY A 153 -32.79 -5.58 -6.51
C GLY A 153 -33.75 -4.46 -6.12
N ALA A 154 -34.08 -3.61 -7.10
CA ALA A 154 -35.00 -2.50 -6.91
C ALA A 154 -36.38 -3.00 -6.41
N GLY A 155 -36.96 -2.23 -5.48
CA GLY A 155 -38.21 -2.61 -4.85
C GLY A 155 -38.16 -3.82 -3.96
N TYR A 156 -36.98 -4.20 -3.50
CA TYR A 156 -36.73 -5.39 -2.66
C TYR A 156 -37.16 -6.70 -3.35
N THR A 157 -36.90 -6.79 -4.65
CA THR A 157 -37.16 -8.00 -5.44
C THR A 157 -36.02 -8.99 -5.29
N LEU A 158 -36.30 -10.22 -4.90
CA LEU A 158 -35.28 -11.28 -4.78
C LEU A 158 -34.64 -11.57 -6.15
N LEU A 159 -33.32 -11.60 -6.19
CA LEU A 159 -32.50 -11.90 -7.37
C LEU A 159 -31.81 -13.25 -7.19
N GLY A 160 -32.13 -14.20 -8.04
CA GLY A 160 -31.61 -15.57 -7.94
C GLY A 160 -32.16 -16.36 -6.75
N ASP A 161 -31.66 -17.56 -6.57
CA ASP A 161 -32.02 -18.38 -5.41
C ASP A 161 -31.14 -18.02 -4.21
N PRO A 162 -31.69 -18.00 -2.98
CA PRO A 162 -30.89 -17.80 -1.78
C PRO A 162 -29.78 -18.87 -1.64
N ILE A 163 -28.63 -18.43 -1.19
CA ILE A 163 -27.50 -19.32 -0.91
C ILE A 163 -27.67 -19.85 0.51
N GLU A 164 -28.08 -21.10 0.63
CA GLU A 164 -28.26 -21.77 1.92
C GLU A 164 -26.99 -22.52 2.33
N ILE A 165 -26.53 -22.32 3.55
CA ILE A 165 -25.36 -22.94 4.16
C ILE A 165 -25.78 -23.64 5.43
N THR A 166 -25.40 -24.91 5.58
CA THR A 166 -25.62 -25.71 6.77
C THR A 166 -24.33 -26.37 7.21
N GLY A 167 -24.08 -26.38 8.53
CA GLY A 167 -22.91 -27.04 9.10
C GLY A 167 -21.57 -26.38 8.76
N ASN A 168 -21.54 -25.06 8.58
CA ASN A 168 -20.28 -24.33 8.36
C ASN A 168 -19.34 -24.50 9.57
N THR A 169 -18.06 -24.68 9.30
CA THR A 169 -16.98 -24.81 10.29
C THR A 169 -15.89 -23.77 10.13
N LEU A 170 -16.07 -22.82 9.20
CA LEU A 170 -15.07 -21.83 8.85
C LEU A 170 -15.42 -20.50 9.51
N LEU A 171 -14.41 -19.90 10.17
CA LEU A 171 -14.50 -18.55 10.71
C LEU A 171 -14.71 -17.51 9.60
N ALA A 172 -13.96 -17.64 8.51
CA ALA A 172 -14.08 -16.85 7.30
C ALA A 172 -14.63 -17.73 6.18
N TRP A 173 -15.93 -17.65 5.96
CA TRP A 173 -16.60 -18.38 4.90
C TRP A 173 -16.72 -17.51 3.66
N SER A 174 -16.49 -18.08 2.49
CA SER A 174 -16.68 -17.40 1.21
C SER A 174 -17.19 -18.37 0.13
N ARG A 175 -17.93 -17.84 -0.83
CA ARG A 175 -18.43 -18.59 -1.99
C ARG A 175 -18.44 -17.72 -3.23
N GLN A 176 -17.89 -18.24 -4.33
CA GLN A 176 -18.06 -17.70 -5.67
C GLN A 176 -19.29 -18.34 -6.36
N PHE A 177 -19.96 -17.55 -7.20
CA PHE A 177 -21.12 -17.97 -7.98
C PHE A 177 -21.17 -17.18 -9.30
N ASP A 178 -22.08 -17.58 -10.21
CA ASP A 178 -22.35 -16.83 -11.43
C ASP A 178 -22.86 -15.43 -11.09
N SER A 179 -22.52 -14.41 -11.90
CA SER A 179 -22.85 -13.02 -11.63
C SER A 179 -24.36 -12.81 -11.46
N ILE A 180 -24.73 -12.09 -10.41
CA ILE A 180 -26.08 -11.60 -10.16
C ILE A 180 -26.07 -10.09 -10.38
N ASP A 181 -26.81 -9.62 -11.39
CA ASP A 181 -26.85 -8.21 -11.77
C ASP A 181 -27.96 -7.46 -11.04
N GLY A 182 -27.74 -6.17 -10.80
CA GLY A 182 -28.74 -5.27 -10.24
C GLY A 182 -28.96 -5.42 -8.74
N VAL A 183 -27.97 -5.96 -8.01
CA VAL A 183 -28.06 -6.12 -6.55
C VAL A 183 -27.98 -4.76 -5.88
N ILE A 184 -29.02 -4.42 -5.12
CA ILE A 184 -29.09 -3.23 -4.28
C ILE A 184 -28.91 -3.60 -2.81
N TYR A 185 -29.43 -4.76 -2.42
CA TYR A 185 -29.33 -5.23 -1.05
C TYR A 185 -28.78 -6.65 -1.00
N MET A 186 -27.97 -6.90 0.01
CA MET A 186 -27.49 -8.22 0.37
C MET A 186 -27.91 -8.50 1.82
N VAL A 187 -28.52 -9.64 2.07
CA VAL A 187 -29.04 -10.02 3.39
C VAL A 187 -28.40 -11.31 3.85
N LEU A 188 -27.80 -11.27 5.03
CA LEU A 188 -27.32 -12.43 5.75
C LEU A 188 -28.33 -12.76 6.87
N ASN A 189 -28.97 -13.93 6.80
CA ASN A 189 -29.84 -14.43 7.85
C ASN A 189 -29.19 -15.61 8.54
N ILE A 190 -28.98 -15.55 9.86
CA ILE A 190 -28.28 -16.56 10.66
C ILE A 190 -29.30 -17.29 11.52
N THR A 191 -29.34 -18.60 11.36
CA THR A 191 -30.24 -19.49 12.11
C THR A 191 -29.52 -20.34 13.14
N LYS A 192 -28.18 -20.47 13.06
CA LYS A 192 -27.39 -21.18 14.05
C LYS A 192 -26.00 -20.59 14.19
N TRP A 193 -25.58 -20.40 15.44
CA TRP A 193 -24.29 -19.88 15.86
C TRP A 193 -23.45 -20.98 16.52
N ASN A 194 -22.12 -20.98 16.35
CA ASN A 194 -21.28 -22.06 16.87
C ASN A 194 -21.12 -22.04 18.40
N THR A 195 -21.42 -20.92 19.06
CA THR A 195 -21.23 -20.73 20.50
C THR A 195 -22.59 -20.47 21.18
N PRO A 196 -23.13 -21.42 21.91
CA PRO A 196 -24.40 -21.25 22.66
C PRO A 196 -24.32 -20.13 23.70
N ASN A 197 -25.49 -19.54 23.99
CA ASN A 197 -25.65 -18.49 25.01
C ASN A 197 -24.77 -17.24 24.81
N THR A 198 -24.42 -16.94 23.57
CA THR A 198 -23.69 -15.72 23.18
C THR A 198 -24.46 -14.93 22.11
N VAL A 199 -24.19 -13.64 22.00
CA VAL A 199 -24.64 -12.83 20.86
C VAL A 199 -23.90 -13.24 19.60
N VAL A 200 -24.53 -13.08 18.47
CA VAL A 200 -23.87 -13.23 17.16
C VAL A 200 -23.02 -11.99 16.90
N LYS A 201 -21.80 -12.20 16.47
CA LYS A 201 -20.89 -11.13 16.03
C LYS A 201 -20.38 -11.43 14.63
N ILE A 202 -20.73 -10.59 13.69
CA ILE A 202 -20.20 -10.63 12.34
C ILE A 202 -19.19 -9.49 12.18
N LEU A 203 -17.94 -9.84 11.99
CA LEU A 203 -16.87 -8.87 11.77
C LEU A 203 -17.03 -8.23 10.39
N GLU A 204 -17.22 -9.05 9.38
CA GLU A 204 -17.38 -8.59 7.98
C GLU A 204 -18.43 -9.42 7.25
N PHE A 205 -19.26 -8.73 6.45
CA PHE A 205 -20.19 -9.32 5.51
C PHE A 205 -20.14 -8.51 4.23
N PHE A 206 -19.53 -9.04 3.18
CA PHE A 206 -19.23 -8.28 1.98
C PHE A 206 -19.29 -9.12 0.71
N SER A 207 -19.38 -8.44 -0.40
CA SER A 207 -19.23 -8.98 -1.74
C SER A 207 -18.12 -8.23 -2.46
N LEU A 208 -17.16 -8.97 -2.96
CA LEU A 208 -16.16 -8.44 -3.86
C LEU A 208 -16.67 -8.62 -5.29
N GLU A 209 -16.66 -7.53 -6.04
CA GLU A 209 -16.79 -7.60 -7.48
C GLU A 209 -15.42 -7.93 -8.05
N SER A 210 -15.15 -9.19 -8.33
CA SER A 210 -13.87 -9.63 -8.88
C SER A 210 -14.05 -10.61 -10.03
N ASP A 211 -13.13 -10.54 -10.97
CA ASP A 211 -13.01 -11.52 -12.04
C ASP A 211 -11.61 -12.14 -12.05
N VAL A 212 -11.56 -13.45 -12.27
CA VAL A 212 -10.32 -14.20 -12.42
C VAL A 212 -10.07 -14.45 -13.90
N PHE A 213 -8.92 -14.00 -14.38
CA PHE A 213 -8.43 -14.23 -15.72
C PHE A 213 -7.28 -15.24 -15.67
N GLU A 214 -7.36 -16.29 -16.47
CA GLU A 214 -6.32 -17.32 -16.56
C GLU A 214 -6.32 -18.01 -17.93
N GLY A 215 -5.27 -18.80 -18.20
CA GLY A 215 -5.17 -19.57 -19.45
C GLY A 215 -5.11 -18.66 -20.68
N ASP A 216 -5.96 -18.94 -21.67
CA ASP A 216 -5.98 -18.25 -22.96
C ASP A 216 -6.58 -16.84 -22.88
N THR A 217 -7.14 -16.44 -21.72
CA THR A 217 -7.64 -15.07 -21.54
C THR A 217 -6.52 -14.07 -21.27
N ILE A 218 -5.34 -14.52 -20.85
CA ILE A 218 -4.15 -13.69 -20.65
C ILE A 218 -3.26 -13.82 -21.89
N VAL A 219 -3.11 -12.72 -22.63
CA VAL A 219 -2.18 -12.65 -23.77
C VAL A 219 -0.75 -12.44 -23.26
N SER A 220 -0.55 -11.48 -22.37
CA SER A 220 0.72 -11.30 -21.67
C SER A 220 0.50 -10.74 -20.28
N LEU A 221 1.44 -11.05 -19.40
CA LEU A 221 1.55 -10.48 -18.07
C LEU A 221 3.02 -10.19 -17.81
N ASP A 222 3.36 -8.91 -17.67
CA ASP A 222 4.70 -8.45 -17.39
C ASP A 222 4.71 -7.79 -16.02
N ILE A 223 5.68 -8.16 -15.17
CA ILE A 223 5.79 -7.66 -13.79
C ILE A 223 7.23 -7.25 -13.54
N LEU A 224 7.41 -5.99 -13.15
CA LEU A 224 8.65 -5.46 -12.65
C LEU A 224 8.64 -5.50 -11.12
N GLU A 225 9.55 -6.25 -10.51
CA GLU A 225 9.87 -6.20 -9.09
C GLU A 225 11.23 -5.52 -8.94
N GLU A 226 11.29 -4.38 -8.29
CA GLU A 226 12.51 -3.62 -8.17
C GLU A 226 12.67 -3.07 -6.75
N ARG A 227 13.77 -3.41 -6.10
CA ARG A 227 14.12 -2.93 -4.77
C ARG A 227 14.86 -1.60 -4.81
N GLU A 228 15.68 -1.39 -5.83
CA GLU A 228 16.51 -0.20 -5.99
C GLU A 228 16.46 0.27 -7.46
N ALA A 229 16.06 1.52 -7.66
CA ALA A 229 16.06 2.13 -8.99
C ALA A 229 17.49 2.32 -9.53
N LYS A 230 17.69 2.00 -10.80
CA LYS A 230 19.01 2.07 -11.44
C LYS A 230 19.55 3.50 -11.60
N ASN A 231 18.69 4.49 -11.66
CA ASN A 231 19.02 5.88 -12.05
C ASN A 231 18.93 6.84 -10.85
N GLY A 232 19.20 6.40 -9.64
CA GLY A 232 19.22 7.26 -8.47
C GLY A 232 20.48 8.12 -8.36
N SER A 233 20.45 9.10 -7.48
CA SER A 233 21.59 9.99 -7.16
C SER A 233 22.70 9.26 -6.40
N SER A 234 22.38 8.16 -5.75
CA SER A 234 23.30 7.29 -5.03
C SER A 234 23.39 5.91 -5.68
N PRO A 235 24.55 5.23 -5.57
CA PRO A 235 24.67 3.85 -6.01
C PRO A 235 23.83 2.86 -5.18
N ILE A 236 23.43 3.23 -3.98
CA ILE A 236 22.63 2.43 -3.04
C ILE A 236 21.49 3.28 -2.49
N GLY A 237 20.39 2.63 -2.08
CA GLY A 237 19.30 3.29 -1.37
C GLY A 237 18.28 4.00 -2.26
N ASN A 238 18.33 3.78 -3.56
CA ASN A 238 17.36 4.36 -4.50
C ASN A 238 16.05 3.58 -4.47
N VAL A 239 15.11 4.06 -3.69
CA VAL A 239 13.78 3.43 -3.55
C VAL A 239 13.03 3.44 -4.90
N SER A 240 12.44 2.31 -5.24
CA SER A 240 11.64 2.11 -6.45
C SER A 240 10.24 1.62 -6.13
N LEU A 241 9.45 1.35 -7.16
CA LEU A 241 8.11 0.78 -7.06
C LEU A 241 7.97 -0.38 -8.06
N ASN A 242 7.11 -1.35 -7.74
CA ASN A 242 6.82 -2.44 -8.64
C ASN A 242 5.73 -2.03 -9.63
N GLU A 243 5.85 -2.53 -10.85
CA GLU A 243 4.91 -2.25 -11.94
C GLU A 243 4.37 -3.53 -12.55
N LEU A 244 3.14 -3.46 -13.05
CA LEU A 244 2.48 -4.53 -13.76
C LEU A 244 1.91 -4.00 -15.07
N THR A 245 2.08 -4.77 -16.15
CA THR A 245 1.36 -4.58 -17.41
C THR A 245 0.64 -5.87 -17.76
N LEU A 246 -0.68 -5.80 -17.89
CA LEU A 246 -1.56 -6.92 -18.21
C LEU A 246 -2.19 -6.69 -19.58
N LYS A 247 -2.12 -7.69 -20.45
CA LYS A 247 -2.84 -7.72 -21.72
C LYS A 247 -3.81 -8.90 -21.74
N LEU A 248 -5.10 -8.59 -21.85
CA LEU A 248 -6.20 -9.54 -21.88
C LEU A 248 -6.73 -9.74 -23.31
N GLN A 249 -7.22 -10.93 -23.60
CA GLN A 249 -7.86 -11.26 -24.86
C GLN A 249 -9.36 -10.89 -24.82
N ASN A 250 -9.83 -10.16 -25.80
CA ASN A 250 -11.23 -9.76 -25.94
C ASN A 250 -12.01 -10.72 -26.84
N ILE A 251 -12.09 -11.98 -26.44
CA ILE A 251 -12.82 -13.01 -27.16
C ILE A 251 -13.74 -13.79 -26.22
N LYS A 252 -14.83 -14.30 -26.76
CA LYS A 252 -15.74 -15.23 -26.08
C LYS A 252 -15.83 -16.52 -26.90
N ILE A 253 -15.65 -17.66 -26.25
CA ILE A 253 -15.88 -18.95 -26.88
C ILE A 253 -17.40 -19.19 -26.93
N VAL A 254 -17.93 -19.33 -28.10
CA VAL A 254 -19.36 -19.59 -28.33
C VAL A 254 -19.57 -20.94 -29.06
N SER A 255 -20.78 -21.47 -29.00
CA SER A 255 -21.13 -22.65 -29.74
C SER A 255 -21.00 -22.38 -31.25
N GLY A 256 -19.96 -23.00 -31.88
CA GLY A 256 -19.64 -22.78 -33.31
C GLY A 256 -18.37 -21.98 -33.57
N GLY A 257 -17.61 -21.59 -32.56
CA GLY A 257 -16.32 -20.92 -32.73
C GLY A 257 -15.99 -19.84 -31.69
N VAL A 258 -15.22 -18.85 -32.14
CA VAL A 258 -14.81 -17.69 -31.33
C VAL A 258 -15.55 -16.48 -31.83
N ALA A 259 -16.18 -15.73 -30.93
CA ALA A 259 -16.78 -14.44 -31.20
C ALA A 259 -15.94 -13.33 -30.55
N TYR A 260 -15.89 -12.18 -31.24
CA TYR A 260 -15.38 -10.97 -30.61
C TYR A 260 -16.28 -10.57 -29.45
N TYR A 261 -15.68 -10.32 -28.32
CA TYR A 261 -16.35 -9.86 -27.12
C TYR A 261 -15.46 -8.87 -26.38
N ASN A 262 -15.85 -7.62 -26.32
CA ASN A 262 -15.08 -6.61 -25.59
C ASN A 262 -15.90 -6.06 -24.40
N PRO A 263 -15.72 -6.62 -23.19
CA PRO A 263 -16.46 -6.17 -22.02
C PRO A 263 -15.95 -4.83 -21.48
N PHE A 264 -14.91 -4.25 -22.07
CA PHE A 264 -14.24 -3.03 -21.62
C PHE A 264 -14.62 -1.80 -22.44
N THR A 265 -15.51 -1.91 -23.45
CA THR A 265 -15.93 -0.77 -24.29
C THR A 265 -17.35 -0.32 -23.96
N TYR A 266 -17.61 0.98 -24.16
CA TYR A 266 -18.93 1.57 -24.07
C TYR A 266 -19.85 1.15 -25.21
N GLY A 267 -21.11 0.97 -24.95
CA GLY A 267 -22.16 1.06 -25.97
C GLY A 267 -23.08 -0.12 -26.18
N ASN A 268 -22.89 -1.27 -25.53
CA ASN A 268 -23.85 -2.36 -25.61
C ASN A 268 -23.90 -3.15 -24.30
N SER A 269 -25.06 -3.21 -23.66
CA SER A 269 -25.24 -3.78 -22.32
C SER A 269 -24.70 -5.21 -22.12
N GLU A 270 -24.66 -6.01 -23.18
CA GLU A 270 -24.05 -7.35 -23.10
C GLU A 270 -22.53 -7.35 -23.25
N ASN A 271 -21.94 -6.28 -23.81
CA ASN A 271 -20.50 -6.21 -24.11
C ASN A 271 -19.76 -5.20 -23.24
N ASN A 272 -20.45 -4.44 -22.38
CA ASN A 272 -19.83 -3.39 -21.60
C ASN A 272 -19.76 -3.70 -20.10
N ARG A 273 -19.81 -4.95 -19.71
CA ARG A 273 -19.85 -5.41 -18.31
C ARG A 273 -18.87 -4.69 -17.39
N PHE A 274 -17.66 -4.39 -17.89
CA PHE A 274 -16.62 -3.76 -17.08
C PHE A 274 -16.47 -2.25 -17.33
N TYR A 275 -17.23 -1.67 -18.25
CA TYR A 275 -17.00 -0.28 -18.63
C TYR A 275 -17.09 0.71 -17.47
N ASP A 276 -18.08 0.55 -16.60
CA ASP A 276 -18.32 1.43 -15.47
C ASP A 276 -17.27 1.23 -14.34
N PHE A 277 -16.53 0.14 -14.39
CA PHE A 277 -15.48 -0.22 -13.43
C PHE A 277 -14.07 0.18 -13.88
N LEU A 278 -13.89 0.69 -15.10
CA LEU A 278 -12.59 1.07 -15.66
C LEU A 278 -12.09 2.39 -15.09
N LYS A 279 -11.87 2.42 -13.78
CA LYS A 279 -11.39 3.57 -13.02
C LYS A 279 -9.95 3.32 -12.55
N PRO A 280 -9.23 4.38 -12.12
CA PRO A 280 -7.97 4.21 -11.39
C PRO A 280 -8.16 3.40 -10.11
N ASN A 281 -7.05 2.91 -9.55
CA ASN A 281 -6.98 2.24 -8.25
C ASN A 281 -7.80 0.94 -8.12
N ARG A 282 -8.09 0.26 -9.23
CA ARG A 282 -8.62 -1.10 -9.16
C ARG A 282 -7.52 -2.06 -8.76
N ARG A 283 -7.79 -2.94 -7.79
CA ARG A 283 -6.81 -3.87 -7.27
C ARG A 283 -6.63 -5.07 -8.18
N ILE A 284 -5.39 -5.41 -8.48
CA ILE A 284 -4.99 -6.56 -9.28
C ILE A 284 -4.08 -7.46 -8.44
N ASN A 285 -4.50 -8.68 -8.17
CA ASN A 285 -3.64 -9.73 -7.62
C ASN A 285 -3.08 -10.56 -8.77
N ALA A 286 -1.76 -10.62 -8.89
CA ALA A 286 -1.08 -11.32 -9.98
C ALA A 286 -0.35 -12.57 -9.49
N TYR A 287 -0.36 -13.62 -10.30
CA TYR A 287 0.21 -14.91 -9.95
C TYR A 287 0.92 -15.54 -11.15
N TYR A 288 2.08 -16.15 -10.89
CA TYR A 288 2.69 -17.13 -11.80
C TYR A 288 2.73 -18.50 -11.15
N GLY A 289 2.64 -19.54 -11.97
CA GLY A 289 2.63 -20.90 -11.47
C GLY A 289 3.12 -21.92 -12.49
N PHE A 290 3.23 -23.15 -12.03
CA PHE A 290 3.57 -24.28 -12.88
C PHE A 290 2.53 -25.38 -12.78
N LYS A 291 2.22 -25.96 -13.95
CA LYS A 291 1.35 -27.12 -14.02
C LYS A 291 2.17 -28.40 -13.92
N TYR A 292 1.75 -29.30 -13.04
CA TYR A 292 2.26 -30.65 -12.94
C TYR A 292 1.09 -31.65 -12.76
N GLY A 293 1.04 -32.67 -13.63
CA GLY A 293 -0.14 -33.50 -13.69
C GLY A 293 -1.41 -32.73 -14.06
N SER A 294 -2.44 -32.85 -13.23
CA SER A 294 -3.70 -32.10 -13.35
C SER A 294 -3.71 -30.79 -12.51
N THR A 295 -2.72 -30.58 -11.66
CA THR A 295 -2.68 -29.47 -10.70
C THR A 295 -1.84 -28.30 -11.23
N VAL A 296 -2.25 -27.09 -10.93
CA VAL A 296 -1.44 -25.86 -11.07
C VAL A 296 -1.21 -25.29 -9.69
N GLU A 297 0.04 -25.08 -9.32
CA GLU A 297 0.40 -24.35 -8.11
C GLU A 297 0.85 -22.95 -8.49
N TYR A 298 0.22 -21.95 -7.88
CA TYR A 298 0.47 -20.54 -8.15
C TYR A 298 1.24 -19.90 -7.00
N VAL A 299 2.16 -19.01 -7.33
CA VAL A 299 2.85 -18.11 -6.41
C VAL A 299 2.32 -16.72 -6.66
N LYS A 300 1.92 -16.00 -5.62
CA LYS A 300 1.54 -14.60 -5.70
C LYS A 300 2.75 -13.76 -6.08
N MET A 301 2.60 -12.89 -7.07
CA MET A 301 3.66 -12.01 -7.56
C MET A 301 3.53 -10.59 -7.03
N GLY A 302 2.41 -10.24 -6.47
CA GLY A 302 2.15 -8.94 -5.88
C GLY A 302 0.69 -8.56 -5.96
N THR A 303 0.40 -7.43 -5.33
CA THR A 303 -0.87 -6.71 -5.40
C THR A 303 -0.61 -5.34 -6.01
N PHE A 304 -1.38 -4.99 -7.02
CA PHE A 304 -1.18 -3.79 -7.82
C PHE A 304 -2.48 -3.00 -7.94
N TRP A 305 -2.37 -1.69 -8.20
CA TRP A 305 -3.50 -0.77 -8.42
C TRP A 305 -3.41 -0.14 -9.80
N THR A 306 -4.50 -0.21 -10.55
CA THR A 306 -4.55 0.30 -11.92
C THR A 306 -4.30 1.81 -11.97
N LYS A 307 -3.55 2.24 -13.00
CA LYS A 307 -3.35 3.66 -13.30
C LYS A 307 -4.58 4.30 -13.96
N GLY A 308 -5.56 3.48 -14.37
CA GLY A 308 -6.77 3.92 -15.06
C GLY A 308 -6.60 4.06 -16.58
N ASP A 309 -5.49 3.60 -17.14
CA ASP A 309 -5.17 3.68 -18.58
C ASP A 309 -5.57 2.38 -19.33
N TRP A 310 -6.82 2.03 -19.27
CA TRP A 310 -7.36 0.89 -20.01
C TRP A 310 -7.37 1.17 -21.51
N ARG A 311 -6.62 0.38 -22.27
CA ARG A 311 -6.45 0.54 -23.72
C ARG A 311 -7.02 -0.66 -24.47
N CYS A 312 -8.18 -0.47 -25.08
CA CYS A 312 -8.79 -1.49 -25.93
C CYS A 312 -8.30 -1.35 -27.35
N ASN A 313 -7.79 -2.44 -27.91
CA ASN A 313 -7.33 -2.52 -29.29
C ASN A 313 -8.22 -3.48 -30.07
N GLU A 314 -8.96 -2.96 -31.04
CA GLU A 314 -9.86 -3.73 -31.89
C GLU A 314 -9.14 -4.58 -32.95
N MET A 315 -7.92 -4.20 -33.31
CA MET A 315 -7.17 -4.88 -34.37
C MET A 315 -6.59 -6.23 -33.92
N ASP A 316 -6.20 -6.33 -32.66
CA ASP A 316 -5.66 -7.56 -32.07
C ASP A 316 -6.59 -8.17 -30.98
N PHE A 317 -7.81 -7.64 -30.88
CA PHE A 317 -8.82 -8.08 -29.93
C PHE A 317 -8.29 -8.17 -28.50
N SER A 318 -7.63 -7.13 -28.03
CA SER A 318 -7.04 -7.11 -26.70
C SER A 318 -7.36 -5.86 -25.90
N THR A 319 -7.23 -5.96 -24.58
CA THR A 319 -7.26 -4.84 -23.65
C THR A 319 -6.01 -4.86 -22.80
N THR A 320 -5.32 -3.74 -22.73
CA THR A 320 -4.10 -3.59 -21.93
C THR A 320 -4.34 -2.61 -20.79
N VAL A 321 -3.84 -2.93 -19.60
CA VAL A 321 -3.85 -2.06 -18.42
C VAL A 321 -2.50 -2.06 -17.74
N SER A 322 -2.08 -0.90 -17.23
CA SER A 322 -0.89 -0.74 -16.39
C SER A 322 -1.31 -0.50 -14.93
N ALA A 323 -0.53 -1.04 -14.03
CA ALA A 323 -0.74 -0.91 -12.59
C ALA A 323 0.59 -0.76 -11.86
N TYR A 324 0.55 -0.29 -10.62
CA TYR A 324 1.70 -0.18 -9.73
C TYR A 324 1.33 -0.71 -8.34
N ASP A 325 2.33 -1.03 -7.54
CA ASP A 325 2.14 -1.40 -6.14
C ASP A 325 1.72 -0.21 -5.25
N ARG A 326 1.61 -0.41 -3.95
CA ARG A 326 1.23 0.66 -3.00
C ARG A 326 2.22 1.82 -2.95
N MET A 327 3.50 1.59 -3.27
CA MET A 327 4.47 2.69 -3.39
C MET A 327 4.05 3.69 -4.47
N GLY A 328 3.42 3.22 -5.55
CA GLY A 328 2.83 4.07 -6.56
C GLY A 328 1.66 4.92 -6.04
N LEU A 329 0.81 4.38 -5.17
CA LEU A 329 -0.23 5.16 -4.49
C LEU A 329 0.37 6.23 -3.58
N LEU A 330 1.36 5.86 -2.76
CA LEU A 330 2.10 6.80 -1.89
C LEU A 330 2.81 7.91 -2.67
N LYS A 331 3.22 7.64 -3.91
CA LYS A 331 3.86 8.61 -4.82
C LYS A 331 2.88 9.66 -5.36
N ASN A 332 1.59 9.35 -5.41
CA ASN A 332 0.58 10.23 -5.99
C ASN A 332 -0.07 11.18 -4.96
N VAL A 333 0.23 11.03 -3.68
CA VAL A 333 -0.37 11.84 -2.61
C VAL A 333 0.69 12.67 -1.89
N THR A 334 0.43 13.97 -1.75
CA THR A 334 1.31 14.88 -1.02
C THR A 334 1.32 14.53 0.46
N PHE A 335 2.51 14.42 1.03
CA PHE A 335 2.70 14.33 2.47
C PHE A 335 2.53 15.72 3.09
N GLU A 336 1.39 15.96 3.70
CA GLU A 336 1.10 17.18 4.45
C GLU A 336 1.81 17.12 5.81
N CYS A 337 3.15 17.26 5.77
CA CYS A 337 4.00 17.14 6.96
C CYS A 337 3.50 18.06 8.09
N PRO A 338 2.95 17.51 9.18
CA PRO A 338 2.32 18.32 10.22
C PRO A 338 3.35 19.16 10.96
N GLU A 339 3.00 20.41 11.28
CA GLU A 339 3.88 21.36 11.98
C GLU A 339 4.50 20.79 13.27
N PRO A 340 3.78 20.02 14.11
CA PRO A 340 4.33 19.46 15.35
C PRO A 340 5.56 18.56 15.17
N ILE A 341 5.82 18.05 13.96
CA ILE A 341 7.03 17.25 13.69
C ILE A 341 8.31 18.04 13.96
N MET A 342 8.28 19.37 13.77
CA MET A 342 9.42 20.25 14.04
C MET A 342 9.70 20.45 15.55
N ALA A 343 8.79 20.04 16.43
CA ALA A 343 9.01 20.00 17.86
C ALA A 343 9.79 18.77 18.33
N LEU A 344 9.87 17.73 17.50
CA LEU A 344 10.63 16.51 17.80
C LEU A 344 12.13 16.78 17.80
N GLU A 345 12.85 16.11 18.69
CA GLU A 345 14.30 16.18 18.80
C GLU A 345 14.89 14.81 19.09
N ASN A 346 16.03 14.50 18.44
CA ASN A 346 16.79 13.28 18.66
C ASN A 346 15.94 12.00 18.48
N VAL A 347 15.16 11.95 17.41
CA VAL A 347 14.30 10.81 17.07
C VAL A 347 15.02 9.84 16.14
N THR A 348 14.65 8.56 16.20
CA THR A 348 15.25 7.53 15.33
C THR A 348 14.60 7.53 13.94
N LEU A 349 15.33 7.04 12.93
CA LEU A 349 14.74 6.84 11.58
C LEU A 349 13.57 5.87 11.63
N LYS A 350 13.59 4.86 12.51
CA LYS A 350 12.45 3.95 12.72
C LYS A 350 11.20 4.70 13.15
N TYR A 351 11.32 5.54 14.19
CA TYR A 351 10.21 6.36 14.67
C TYR A 351 9.63 7.26 13.56
N LEU A 352 10.52 7.90 12.78
CA LEU A 352 10.08 8.75 11.66
C LEU A 352 9.37 7.95 10.56
N ALA A 353 9.86 6.76 10.23
CA ALA A 353 9.21 5.89 9.26
C ALA A 353 7.80 5.49 9.72
N GLU A 354 7.67 5.04 10.96
CA GLU A 354 6.38 4.69 11.55
C GLU A 354 5.43 5.89 11.63
N LEU A 355 5.93 7.09 11.95
CA LEU A 355 5.15 8.32 11.96
C LEU A 355 4.60 8.65 10.56
N VAL A 356 5.43 8.61 9.52
CA VAL A 356 5.02 8.87 8.13
C VAL A 356 4.00 7.85 7.67
N LEU A 357 4.20 6.56 7.97
CA LEU A 357 3.30 5.47 7.58
C LEU A 357 1.96 5.54 8.32
N ASN A 358 1.96 5.83 9.62
CA ASN A 358 0.72 6.04 10.38
C ASN A 358 -0.05 7.27 9.86
N HIS A 359 0.65 8.35 9.51
CA HIS A 359 0.03 9.51 8.90
C HIS A 359 -0.53 9.17 7.51
N ALA A 360 0.17 8.38 6.71
CA ALA A 360 -0.33 7.90 5.43
C ALA A 360 -1.60 7.05 5.60
N LYS A 361 -1.59 6.10 6.53
CA LYS A 361 -2.75 5.25 6.83
C LYS A 361 -3.99 6.05 7.28
N ALA A 362 -3.79 7.18 7.97
CA ALA A 362 -4.88 8.03 8.42
C ALA A 362 -5.45 8.96 7.33
N ASN A 363 -4.61 9.37 6.36
CA ASN A 363 -4.97 10.40 5.39
C ASN A 363 -5.14 9.86 3.95
N ILE A 364 -4.59 8.69 3.67
CA ILE A 364 -4.82 7.98 2.41
C ILE A 364 -5.73 6.80 2.75
N PRO A 365 -6.70 6.49 1.91
CA PRO A 365 -7.56 5.32 2.12
C PRO A 365 -6.81 3.99 1.86
N LEU A 366 -5.64 3.83 2.46
CA LEU A 366 -4.79 2.63 2.49
C LEU A 366 -4.98 1.89 3.82
N ARG A 367 -6.23 1.65 4.22
CA ARG A 367 -6.60 1.12 5.54
C ARG A 367 -5.93 -0.21 5.89
N ASP A 368 -5.66 -1.02 4.88
CA ASP A 368 -5.01 -2.32 4.97
C ASP A 368 -3.48 -2.28 4.72
N LEU A 369 -2.87 -1.10 4.64
CA LEU A 369 -1.42 -0.98 4.51
C LEU A 369 -0.73 -1.61 5.71
N GLN A 370 0.04 -2.66 5.45
CA GLN A 370 0.91 -3.32 6.41
C GLN A 370 2.36 -2.95 6.14
N TRP A 371 3.16 -2.84 7.21
CA TRP A 371 4.58 -2.54 7.06
C TRP A 371 5.43 -3.23 8.12
N TYR A 372 6.68 -3.38 7.78
CA TYR A 372 7.74 -3.79 8.68
C TYR A 372 8.90 -2.79 8.59
N VAL A 373 9.10 -2.01 9.64
CA VAL A 373 10.26 -1.13 9.79
C VAL A 373 11.30 -1.84 10.65
N GLY A 374 12.49 -2.04 10.09
CA GLY A 374 13.55 -2.79 10.76
C GLY A 374 14.05 -2.11 12.04
N ASN A 375 14.35 -2.89 13.07
CA ASN A 375 14.97 -2.38 14.30
C ASN A 375 16.37 -1.82 14.06
N ASP A 376 17.00 -2.17 12.96
CA ASP A 376 18.28 -1.62 12.49
C ASP A 376 18.23 -0.10 12.26
N LEU A 377 17.04 0.47 12.01
CA LEU A 377 16.83 1.92 11.89
C LEU A 377 16.85 2.65 13.24
N GLU A 378 16.83 1.96 14.37
CA GLU A 378 16.91 2.57 15.71
C GLU A 378 18.29 3.14 16.03
N SER A 379 19.34 2.65 15.35
CA SER A 379 20.71 3.15 15.53
C SER A 379 21.00 4.48 14.85
N TYR A 380 20.10 4.95 13.99
CA TYR A 380 20.26 6.22 13.27
C TYR A 380 19.35 7.28 13.89
N THR A 381 19.94 8.36 14.39
CA THR A 381 19.22 9.45 15.05
C THR A 381 19.22 10.72 14.23
N VAL A 382 18.10 11.43 14.26
CA VAL A 382 17.88 12.71 13.59
C VAL A 382 17.59 13.75 14.64
N THR A 383 18.41 14.79 14.69
CA THR A 383 18.28 15.87 15.70
C THR A 383 17.01 16.68 15.50
N LYS A 384 16.70 17.04 14.24
CA LYS A 384 15.49 17.78 13.85
C LYS A 384 14.95 17.22 12.54
N PRO A 385 13.83 16.48 12.55
CA PRO A 385 13.30 15.88 11.33
C PRO A 385 12.68 16.94 10.42
N TRP A 386 13.06 16.94 9.15
CA TRP A 386 12.44 17.74 8.12
C TRP A 386 12.39 17.01 6.78
N PHE A 387 11.20 16.88 6.23
CA PHE A 387 10.96 16.15 4.99
C PHE A 387 10.83 17.04 3.75
N GLY A 388 10.68 18.35 3.92
CA GLY A 388 10.34 19.24 2.81
C GLY A 388 8.90 19.06 2.32
N LYS A 389 8.55 19.72 1.24
CA LYS A 389 7.28 19.50 0.53
C LYS A 389 7.48 18.40 -0.51
N GLY A 390 6.82 17.27 -0.34
CA GLY A 390 6.92 16.12 -1.22
C GLY A 390 5.75 15.16 -1.03
N THR A 391 5.86 13.99 -1.58
CA THR A 391 4.88 12.91 -1.44
C THR A 391 5.25 12.01 -0.25
N TYR A 392 4.35 11.10 0.13
CA TYR A 392 4.69 10.07 1.12
C TYR A 392 5.84 9.18 0.64
N PHE A 393 5.87 8.87 -0.66
CA PHE A 393 6.99 8.16 -1.29
C PHE A 393 8.32 8.91 -1.08
N ASP A 394 8.33 10.24 -1.28
CA ASP A 394 9.54 11.05 -1.08
C ASP A 394 10.00 11.05 0.36
N ALA A 395 9.08 11.09 1.32
CA ALA A 395 9.40 11.00 2.74
C ALA A 395 10.00 9.64 3.12
N ILE A 396 9.41 8.53 2.64
CA ILE A 396 9.92 7.17 2.85
C ILE A 396 11.29 7.00 2.20
N ARG A 397 11.46 7.52 0.97
CA ARG A 397 12.74 7.52 0.26
C ARG A 397 13.82 8.25 1.06
N LEU A 398 13.52 9.45 1.55
CA LEU A 398 14.46 10.24 2.34
C LEU A 398 14.92 9.48 3.60
N ILE A 399 14.02 8.79 4.29
CA ILE A 399 14.32 7.97 5.45
C ILE A 399 15.22 6.78 5.07
N ALA A 400 14.86 6.05 4.01
CA ALA A 400 15.64 4.89 3.56
C ALA A 400 17.05 5.32 3.10
N GLU A 401 17.15 6.40 2.32
CA GLU A 401 18.42 6.94 1.85
C GLU A 401 19.31 7.40 3.01
N ALA A 402 18.76 7.96 4.10
CA ALA A 402 19.53 8.45 5.24
C ALA A 402 20.34 7.35 5.97
N CYS A 403 20.06 6.08 5.75
CA CYS A 403 20.83 4.95 6.28
C CYS A 403 21.34 4.01 5.16
N LEU A 404 21.45 4.50 3.92
CA LEU A 404 21.76 3.71 2.72
C LEU A 404 20.87 2.45 2.59
N GLY A 405 19.65 2.55 3.10
CA GLY A 405 18.70 1.45 3.17
C GLY A 405 17.84 1.30 1.92
N CYS A 406 16.84 0.47 2.04
CA CYS A 406 15.86 0.22 0.99
C CYS A 406 14.44 0.26 1.56
N ALA A 407 13.50 0.65 0.71
CA ALA A 407 12.07 0.48 0.94
C ALA A 407 11.43 -0.19 -0.28
N TRP A 408 10.69 -1.26 -0.07
CA TRP A 408 10.05 -2.02 -1.16
C TRP A 408 8.80 -2.73 -0.69
N MET A 409 7.88 -3.00 -1.62
CA MET A 409 6.73 -3.85 -1.37
C MET A 409 7.09 -5.32 -1.61
N SER A 410 6.75 -6.19 -0.65
CA SER A 410 6.83 -7.63 -0.85
C SER A 410 5.68 -8.15 -1.72
N LYS A 411 5.78 -9.41 -2.14
CA LYS A 411 4.70 -10.09 -2.88
C LYS A 411 3.42 -10.27 -2.05
N ASP A 412 3.55 -10.27 -0.72
CA ASP A 412 2.43 -10.35 0.23
C ASP A 412 1.83 -8.99 0.58
N ASP A 413 2.24 -7.92 -0.15
CA ASP A 413 1.72 -6.57 0.02
C ASP A 413 2.09 -5.92 1.35
N VAL A 414 3.27 -6.24 1.88
CA VAL A 414 3.86 -5.63 3.07
C VAL A 414 4.99 -4.69 2.65
N LEU A 415 4.97 -3.46 3.13
CA LEU A 415 6.04 -2.49 2.93
C LEU A 415 7.19 -2.77 3.90
N TYR A 416 8.37 -3.05 3.37
CA TYR A 416 9.59 -3.21 4.16
C TYR A 416 10.45 -1.96 4.06
N ILE A 417 10.97 -1.50 5.20
CA ILE A 417 12.00 -0.45 5.28
C ILE A 417 13.15 -0.97 6.14
N ARG A 418 14.34 -1.09 5.56
CA ARG A 418 15.51 -1.67 6.21
C ARG A 418 16.76 -0.83 5.92
N SER A 419 17.70 -0.78 6.85
CA SER A 419 19.02 -0.16 6.61
C SER A 419 19.92 -1.03 5.73
N TYR A 420 21.00 -0.44 5.26
CA TYR A 420 22.03 -1.16 4.49
C TYR A 420 22.58 -2.40 5.25
N THR A 421 22.89 -2.26 6.52
CA THR A 421 23.48 -3.34 7.33
C THR A 421 22.61 -4.59 7.44
N ALA A 422 21.30 -4.41 7.40
CA ALA A 422 20.35 -5.53 7.42
C ALA A 422 20.13 -6.18 6.04
N ASN A 423 20.66 -5.56 5.00
CA ASN A 423 20.47 -5.98 3.61
C ASN A 423 21.71 -6.65 2.99
N VAL A 424 22.75 -6.84 3.80
CA VAL A 424 23.99 -7.50 3.39
C VAL A 424 23.76 -9.01 3.44
N GLY A 425 23.23 -9.56 2.35
CA GLY A 425 23.15 -10.98 1.99
C GLY A 425 22.85 -11.99 3.09
N GLY A 426 21.96 -12.92 2.76
CA GLY A 426 21.66 -14.11 3.54
C GLY A 426 22.29 -15.36 2.94
N VAL A 427 21.95 -16.52 3.50
CA VAL A 427 22.27 -17.81 2.88
C VAL A 427 21.59 -17.89 1.51
N SER A 428 22.31 -18.38 0.50
CA SER A 428 21.78 -18.57 -0.83
C SER A 428 20.54 -19.50 -0.80
N VAL A 429 19.45 -19.01 -1.38
CA VAL A 429 18.16 -19.74 -1.43
C VAL A 429 18.02 -20.57 -2.70
N LEU A 430 18.77 -20.23 -3.75
CA LEU A 430 18.76 -20.93 -5.03
C LEU A 430 20.13 -20.86 -5.70
N SER A 431 20.57 -22.01 -6.27
CA SER A 431 21.72 -22.05 -7.16
C SER A 431 21.23 -22.07 -8.60
N ILE A 432 21.54 -21.03 -9.35
CA ILE A 432 21.23 -20.89 -10.77
C ILE A 432 22.40 -21.49 -11.56
N THR A 433 22.11 -22.50 -12.38
CA THR A 433 23.13 -23.22 -13.16
C THR A 433 23.17 -22.72 -14.62
N ARG A 434 24.15 -23.19 -15.40
CA ARG A 434 24.26 -22.83 -16.82
C ARG A 434 23.06 -23.30 -17.67
N ASP A 435 22.34 -24.29 -17.21
CA ASP A 435 21.17 -24.83 -17.90
C ASP A 435 19.90 -23.99 -17.65
N ASP A 436 19.93 -23.07 -16.67
CA ASP A 436 18.79 -22.27 -16.25
C ASP A 436 18.71 -20.92 -16.96
N TYR A 437 19.82 -20.38 -17.49
CA TYR A 437 19.86 -19.07 -18.12
C TYR A 437 20.15 -19.12 -19.62
N PHE A 438 19.56 -18.17 -20.35
CA PHE A 438 19.74 -18.00 -21.80
C PHE A 438 20.91 -17.07 -22.11
N ASP A 439 21.10 -16.07 -21.24
CA ASP A 439 22.17 -15.08 -21.33
C ASP A 439 22.60 -14.63 -19.95
N LYS A 440 23.89 -14.36 -19.80
CA LYS A 440 24.50 -13.85 -18.58
C LYS A 440 25.53 -12.79 -18.91
N ASN A 441 25.35 -11.61 -18.33
CA ASN A 441 26.29 -10.51 -18.47
C ASN A 441 26.75 -10.04 -17.08
N GLN A 442 28.04 -9.86 -16.91
CA GLN A 442 28.67 -9.28 -15.72
C GLN A 442 29.45 -8.04 -16.13
N PRO A 443 28.77 -6.90 -16.28
CA PRO A 443 29.41 -5.67 -16.71
C PRO A 443 30.42 -5.21 -15.67
N SER A 444 31.63 -4.90 -16.14
CA SER A 444 32.65 -4.20 -15.38
C SER A 444 32.60 -2.73 -15.80
N ASN A 445 32.11 -1.87 -14.93
CA ASN A 445 31.94 -0.46 -15.26
C ASN A 445 32.78 0.43 -14.34
N VAL A 446 33.87 0.96 -14.88
CA VAL A 446 34.78 1.90 -14.18
C VAL A 446 34.06 3.22 -13.85
N ASP A 447 33.05 3.61 -14.63
CA ASP A 447 32.31 4.84 -14.39
C ASP A 447 31.38 4.76 -13.16
N SER A 448 31.04 3.54 -12.76
CA SER A 448 30.29 3.32 -11.50
C SER A 448 31.14 3.33 -10.24
N MET A 449 32.48 3.31 -10.39
CA MET A 449 33.41 3.38 -9.28
C MET A 449 33.30 4.72 -8.54
N LYS A 450 33.33 4.66 -7.21
CA LYS A 450 33.33 5.82 -6.31
C LYS A 450 34.42 5.63 -5.27
N ASN A 451 35.61 6.16 -5.53
CA ASN A 451 36.77 6.01 -4.65
C ASN A 451 37.05 7.25 -3.79
N PHE A 452 36.21 8.27 -3.91
CA PHE A 452 36.19 9.44 -3.05
C PHE A 452 34.72 9.84 -2.81
N VAL A 453 34.28 9.90 -1.55
CA VAL A 453 32.92 10.24 -1.19
C VAL A 453 32.92 11.37 -0.17
N GLU A 454 32.16 12.40 -0.44
CA GLU A 454 31.86 13.49 0.48
C GLU A 454 30.40 13.37 0.94
N VAL A 455 30.15 13.45 2.24
CA VAL A 455 28.81 13.46 2.84
C VAL A 455 28.61 14.74 3.59
N SER A 456 27.60 15.52 3.21
CA SER A 456 27.23 16.75 3.89
C SER A 456 26.42 16.45 5.15
N ILE A 457 26.82 17.02 6.27
CA ILE A 457 26.08 16.96 7.53
C ILE A 457 25.11 18.14 7.55
N GLN A 458 23.81 17.83 7.62
CA GLN A 458 22.76 18.83 7.61
C GLN A 458 22.49 19.31 9.04
N SER A 459 22.81 20.55 9.37
CA SER A 459 22.43 21.16 10.64
C SER A 459 21.21 22.08 10.45
N ILE A 460 20.32 22.06 11.44
CA ILE A 460 19.09 22.85 11.42
C ILE A 460 19.09 23.79 12.62
N THR A 461 19.05 25.11 12.36
CA THR A 461 19.05 26.13 13.39
C THR A 461 17.71 26.86 13.40
N LYS A 462 17.04 26.87 14.55
CA LYS A 462 15.79 27.60 14.78
C LYS A 462 16.07 29.09 14.94
N SER A 463 15.21 29.97 14.39
CA SER A 463 15.26 31.40 14.63
C SER A 463 15.03 31.73 16.13
N GLU A 464 15.63 32.82 16.64
CA GLU A 464 15.46 33.21 18.02
C GLU A 464 14.06 33.78 18.29
N GLU A 465 13.47 34.44 17.29
CA GLU A 465 12.16 35.09 17.38
C GLU A 465 11.25 34.59 16.24
N LYS A 466 9.93 34.76 16.41
CA LYS A 466 8.97 34.51 15.36
C LYS A 466 9.09 35.57 14.27
N GLU A 467 9.15 35.14 13.04
CA GLU A 467 9.21 35.97 11.84
C GLU A 467 7.90 35.93 11.07
N ALA A 468 7.67 36.92 10.20
CA ALA A 468 6.55 36.89 9.27
C ALA A 468 6.79 35.85 8.15
N VAL A 469 6.18 34.68 8.29
CA VAL A 469 6.32 33.61 7.35
C VAL A 469 5.29 33.69 6.22
N TYR A 470 4.20 34.38 6.44
CA TYR A 470 3.23 34.79 5.45
C TYR A 470 2.69 36.18 5.76
N SER A 471 2.83 37.09 4.82
CA SER A 471 2.25 38.40 4.87
C SER A 471 2.02 38.85 3.42
N ASP A 472 0.79 38.83 2.99
CA ASP A 472 0.38 39.23 1.63
C ASP A 472 -0.54 40.45 1.75
N LYS A 473 -0.40 41.40 0.82
CA LYS A 473 -1.33 42.50 0.65
C LYS A 473 -2.64 42.09 -0.04
N LYS A 474 -2.80 40.80 -0.32
CA LYS A 474 -4.01 40.27 -0.92
C LYS A 474 -5.18 40.44 0.03
N LEU A 475 -6.22 41.07 -0.48
CA LEU A 475 -7.49 41.19 0.22
C LEU A 475 -8.28 39.89 -0.02
N TYR A 476 -8.59 39.21 1.08
CA TYR A 476 -9.49 38.04 1.08
C TYR A 476 -10.91 38.48 1.40
N THR A 477 -11.87 37.76 0.87
CA THR A 477 -13.29 38.04 1.09
C THR A 477 -14.03 36.77 1.43
N VAL A 478 -15.00 36.85 2.36
CA VAL A 478 -15.93 35.77 2.68
C VAL A 478 -17.34 36.36 2.66
N ALA A 479 -18.24 35.76 1.91
CA ALA A 479 -19.62 36.23 1.78
C ALA A 479 -20.37 36.23 3.12
N ALA A 480 -21.52 36.89 3.18
CA ALA A 480 -22.36 36.89 4.36
C ALA A 480 -22.86 35.47 4.67
N GLU A 481 -22.84 35.10 5.95
CA GLU A 481 -23.28 33.78 6.44
C GLU A 481 -22.65 32.58 5.72
N ASP A 482 -21.36 32.71 5.28
CA ASP A 482 -20.63 31.72 4.52
C ASP A 482 -19.27 31.40 5.15
N GLU A 483 -18.65 30.32 4.69
CA GLU A 483 -17.27 29.94 5.08
C GLU A 483 -16.41 29.64 3.85
N GLU A 484 -15.15 30.01 3.91
CA GLU A 484 -14.20 29.75 2.83
C GLU A 484 -12.87 29.24 3.39
N THR A 485 -12.27 28.27 2.66
CA THR A 485 -11.00 27.69 3.03
C THR A 485 -9.90 28.17 2.09
N PHE A 486 -8.84 28.73 2.69
CA PHE A 486 -7.68 29.24 1.97
C PHE A 486 -6.45 28.38 2.22
N GLU A 487 -5.70 28.10 1.15
CA GLU A 487 -4.40 27.44 1.23
C GLU A 487 -3.29 28.49 1.15
N LEU A 488 -2.45 28.52 2.17
CA LEU A 488 -1.32 29.46 2.28
C LEU A 488 0.00 28.68 2.27
N SER A 489 0.95 29.16 1.46
CA SER A 489 2.33 28.64 1.43
C SER A 489 3.26 29.63 2.10
N TYR A 490 4.11 29.16 3.00
CA TYR A 490 5.06 30.01 3.72
C TYR A 490 6.28 30.36 2.87
N ASN A 491 6.83 31.56 3.07
CA ASN A 491 7.97 32.06 2.32
C ASN A 491 9.28 31.36 2.73
N ASN A 492 9.48 31.13 4.04
CA ASN A 492 10.66 30.49 4.60
C ASN A 492 10.22 29.19 5.28
N THR A 493 10.71 28.05 4.82
CA THR A 493 10.35 26.72 5.33
C THR A 493 11.58 25.93 5.72
N PRO A 494 11.50 25.05 6.73
CA PRO A 494 10.32 24.72 7.54
C PRO A 494 9.97 25.77 8.60
N VAL A 495 8.71 25.70 9.06
CA VAL A 495 8.15 26.61 10.07
C VAL A 495 7.52 25.82 11.20
N SER A 496 7.57 26.38 12.43
CA SER A 496 6.84 25.83 13.58
C SER A 496 6.23 26.91 14.45
N ASP A 497 5.28 26.50 15.29
CA ASP A 497 4.60 27.32 16.30
C ASP A 497 3.99 28.60 15.70
N THR A 498 3.15 28.35 14.66
CA THR A 498 2.55 29.43 13.89
C THR A 498 1.42 30.14 14.63
N GLU A 499 1.41 31.47 14.51
CA GLU A 499 0.37 32.38 15.02
C GLU A 499 -0.30 33.09 13.85
N PHE A 500 -1.62 33.14 13.87
CA PHE A 500 -2.43 33.68 12.78
C PHE A 500 -3.18 34.91 13.23
N SER A 501 -3.23 35.93 12.38
CA SER A 501 -4.04 37.10 12.58
C SER A 501 -4.76 37.52 11.29
N LEU A 502 -5.98 38.06 11.46
CA LEU A 502 -6.70 38.74 10.40
C LEU A 502 -6.45 40.25 10.57
N GLU A 503 -5.78 40.84 9.60
CA GLU A 503 -5.47 42.27 9.58
C GLU A 503 -6.46 43.01 8.70
N ASN A 504 -6.69 44.32 8.99
CA ASN A 504 -7.58 45.18 8.23
C ASN A 504 -8.99 44.58 8.06
N LEU A 505 -9.45 43.83 9.07
CA LEU A 505 -10.73 43.16 9.07
C LEU A 505 -11.90 44.15 8.98
N THR A 506 -12.76 43.92 7.98
CA THR A 506 -14.08 44.56 7.91
C THR A 506 -15.14 43.48 8.00
N GLY A 507 -16.20 43.69 8.78
CA GLY A 507 -17.25 42.73 8.98
C GLY A 507 -17.00 41.80 10.18
N SER A 508 -17.56 40.56 10.10
CA SER A 508 -17.63 39.62 11.23
C SER A 508 -16.90 38.31 10.97
N ALA A 509 -15.90 38.29 10.06
CA ALA A 509 -15.14 37.10 9.78
C ALA A 509 -14.23 36.70 10.98
N ALA A 510 -14.18 35.39 11.24
CA ALA A 510 -13.36 34.77 12.26
C ALA A 510 -12.71 33.49 11.75
N ILE A 511 -11.57 33.14 12.31
CA ILE A 511 -10.88 31.89 12.03
C ILE A 511 -11.67 30.74 12.68
N LYS A 512 -12.20 29.81 11.85
CA LYS A 512 -12.93 28.65 12.31
C LYS A 512 -12.01 27.47 12.61
N SER A 513 -11.10 27.17 11.71
CA SER A 513 -10.14 26.07 11.88
C SER A 513 -8.84 26.31 11.10
N ILE A 514 -7.75 25.68 11.55
CA ILE A 514 -6.45 25.75 10.91
C ILE A 514 -5.81 24.34 10.91
N GLN A 515 -5.46 23.88 9.73
CA GLN A 515 -4.55 22.75 9.57
C GLN A 515 -3.16 23.29 9.30
N ARG A 516 -2.19 22.94 10.15
CA ARG A 516 -0.83 23.48 10.12
C ARG A 516 0.16 22.47 9.56
N PHE A 517 0.94 22.92 8.58
CA PHE A 517 2.01 22.16 7.94
C PHE A 517 3.33 22.89 8.11
N THR A 518 4.44 22.18 8.01
CA THR A 518 5.78 22.77 8.11
C THR A 518 6.10 23.77 6.99
N TYR A 519 5.32 23.75 5.91
CA TYR A 519 5.53 24.59 4.72
C TYR A 519 4.34 25.48 4.36
N GLY A 520 3.28 25.45 5.15
CA GLY A 520 2.05 26.21 4.88
C GLY A 520 0.92 25.84 5.81
N CYS A 521 -0.27 26.28 5.48
CA CYS A 521 -1.48 25.91 6.21
C CYS A 521 -2.71 25.92 5.31
N ARG A 522 -3.76 25.25 5.79
CA ARG A 522 -5.12 25.36 5.28
C ARG A 522 -5.96 26.02 6.38
N ILE A 523 -6.47 27.22 6.13
CA ILE A 523 -7.22 28.03 7.08
C ILE A 523 -8.65 28.20 6.60
N THR A 524 -9.63 27.81 7.44
CA THR A 524 -11.05 28.01 7.19
C THR A 524 -11.51 29.22 7.99
N ILE A 525 -12.10 30.18 7.31
CA ILE A 525 -12.63 31.41 7.87
C ILE A 525 -14.13 31.44 7.65
N GLU A 526 -14.88 31.69 8.71
CA GLU A 526 -16.35 31.85 8.67
C GLU A 526 -16.72 33.31 8.87
N ASN A 527 -17.74 33.75 8.18
CA ASN A 527 -18.36 35.04 8.35
C ASN A 527 -19.81 34.87 8.84
N THR A 528 -20.03 35.09 10.12
CA THR A 528 -21.36 35.01 10.74
C THR A 528 -22.20 36.29 10.58
N GLY A 529 -21.64 37.32 9.92
CA GLY A 529 -22.30 38.60 9.69
C GLY A 529 -23.24 38.57 8.47
N LEU A 530 -24.12 39.54 8.42
CA LEU A 530 -25.11 39.72 7.31
C LEU A 530 -24.54 40.47 6.08
N THR A 531 -23.23 40.80 6.11
CA THR A 531 -22.52 41.48 5.02
C THR A 531 -21.22 40.78 4.74
N GLU A 532 -20.69 40.92 3.52
CA GLU A 532 -19.38 40.46 3.14
C GLU A 532 -18.31 41.01 4.10
N SER A 533 -17.37 40.16 4.47
CA SER A 533 -16.20 40.48 5.27
C SER A 533 -14.96 40.46 4.42
N THR A 534 -14.07 41.46 4.63
CA THR A 534 -12.77 41.53 3.96
C THR A 534 -11.65 41.63 4.97
N PHE A 535 -10.49 41.03 4.68
CA PHE A 535 -9.33 40.97 5.55
C PHE A 535 -8.05 40.65 4.82
N ASN A 536 -6.91 40.87 5.45
CA ASN A 536 -5.62 40.30 5.07
C ASN A 536 -5.25 39.23 6.09
N ILE A 537 -4.48 38.20 5.66
CA ILE A 537 -3.99 37.15 6.54
C ILE A 537 -2.50 37.38 6.79
N SER A 538 -2.11 37.38 8.06
CA SER A 538 -0.73 37.44 8.51
C SER A 538 -0.41 36.21 9.37
N VAL A 539 0.76 35.62 9.14
CA VAL A 539 1.23 34.45 9.91
C VAL A 539 2.65 34.70 10.38
N LEU A 540 2.84 34.60 11.70
CA LEU A 540 4.15 34.62 12.36
C LEU A 540 4.52 33.19 12.75
N GLY A 541 5.79 32.80 12.63
CA GLY A 541 6.26 31.48 13.05
C GLY A 541 7.79 31.47 13.22
N TYR A 542 8.29 30.45 13.92
CA TYR A 542 9.72 30.20 13.94
C TYR A 542 10.16 29.59 12.64
N THR A 543 11.17 30.15 12.01
CA THR A 543 11.81 29.61 10.81
C THR A 543 13.03 28.78 11.17
N TYR A 544 13.46 27.93 10.26
CA TYR A 544 14.63 27.09 10.45
C TYR A 544 15.58 27.24 9.26
N ALA A 545 16.84 27.56 9.56
CA ALA A 545 17.90 27.60 8.57
C ALA A 545 18.57 26.22 8.45
N LEU A 546 18.74 25.76 7.24
CA LEU A 546 19.50 24.57 6.90
C LEU A 546 20.93 24.99 6.57
N ASN A 547 21.92 24.37 7.23
CA ASN A 547 23.33 24.57 6.99
C ASN A 547 23.97 23.24 6.65
N SER A 548 24.69 23.19 5.53
CA SER A 548 25.43 22.03 5.02
C SER A 548 26.94 22.26 4.97
N ASP A 549 27.46 23.16 5.81
CA ASP A 549 28.86 23.59 5.80
C ASP A 549 29.82 22.52 6.34
N LEU A 550 29.29 21.58 7.12
CA LEU A 550 30.08 20.46 7.65
C LEU A 550 30.05 19.29 6.68
N VAL A 551 31.20 18.81 6.30
CA VAL A 551 31.37 17.69 5.38
C VAL A 551 32.35 16.68 5.98
N VAL A 552 32.00 15.41 5.92
CA VAL A 552 32.94 14.32 6.16
C VAL A 552 33.30 13.66 4.83
N SER A 553 34.48 13.04 4.75
CA SER A 553 34.90 12.35 3.53
C SER A 553 35.58 11.04 3.85
N SER A 554 35.45 10.10 2.92
CA SER A 554 36.21 8.85 2.89
C SER A 554 36.81 8.66 1.51
N GLN A 555 38.00 8.03 1.45
CA GLN A 555 38.69 7.80 0.19
C GLN A 555 39.55 6.54 0.23
N ASP A 556 39.85 6.00 -0.96
CA ASP A 556 40.80 4.92 -1.17
C ASP A 556 41.98 5.43 -2.02
N ASP A 557 43.11 5.67 -1.38
CA ASP A 557 44.29 6.27 -2.01
C ASP A 557 44.91 5.37 -3.09
N ASP A 558 44.84 4.05 -2.91
CA ASP A 558 45.39 3.11 -3.88
C ASP A 558 44.56 3.13 -5.17
N LEU A 559 43.23 3.09 -5.04
CA LEU A 559 42.33 3.18 -6.19
C LEU A 559 42.36 4.56 -6.85
N ILE A 560 42.58 5.64 -6.09
CA ILE A 560 42.74 6.98 -6.66
C ILE A 560 44.03 7.03 -7.49
N THR A 561 45.09 6.41 -7.01
CA THR A 561 46.34 6.35 -7.75
C THR A 561 46.24 5.54 -9.04
N GLU A 562 45.48 4.44 -9.02
CA GLU A 562 45.30 3.56 -10.18
C GLU A 562 44.31 4.10 -11.23
N TYR A 563 43.14 4.62 -10.79
CA TYR A 563 42.01 4.99 -11.67
C TYR A 563 41.72 6.48 -11.73
N GLY A 564 42.44 7.30 -10.95
CA GLY A 564 42.09 8.71 -10.74
C GLY A 564 40.91 8.88 -9.78
N ARG A 565 40.72 10.09 -9.28
CA ARG A 565 39.64 10.43 -8.34
C ARG A 565 38.29 10.36 -9.02
N LYS A 566 37.39 9.51 -8.51
CA LYS A 566 35.99 9.33 -8.89
C LYS A 566 35.12 9.76 -7.73
N GLU A 567 34.63 10.98 -7.79
CA GLU A 567 33.93 11.66 -6.70
C GLU A 567 32.46 11.34 -6.67
N LEU A 568 31.89 11.22 -5.45
CA LEU A 568 30.47 11.24 -5.16
C LEU A 568 30.21 12.25 -4.03
N LYS A 569 29.24 13.13 -4.22
CA LYS A 569 28.71 14.00 -3.17
C LYS A 569 27.35 13.46 -2.73
N TYR A 570 27.16 13.30 -1.44
CA TYR A 570 25.95 12.77 -0.85
C TYR A 570 25.34 13.78 0.10
N GLU A 571 24.07 14.07 -0.10
CA GLU A 571 23.29 15.01 0.72
C GLU A 571 21.93 14.39 1.05
N ASN A 572 21.56 14.44 2.34
CA ASN A 572 20.25 14.01 2.82
C ASN A 572 19.89 14.82 4.08
N ASN A 573 18.72 15.44 4.12
CA ASN A 573 18.29 16.30 5.21
C ASN A 573 18.22 15.60 6.58
N LEU A 574 18.13 14.28 6.60
CA LEU A 574 18.07 13.47 7.82
C LEU A 574 19.45 12.97 8.27
N VAL A 575 20.53 13.23 7.52
CA VAL A 575 21.91 12.96 7.94
C VAL A 575 22.45 14.18 8.67
N GLN A 576 22.36 14.15 10.01
CA GLN A 576 22.61 15.30 10.87
C GLN A 576 23.68 15.08 11.93
N ASP A 577 24.25 13.90 12.00
CA ASP A 577 25.38 13.58 12.89
C ASP A 577 26.61 13.08 12.13
N GLU A 578 27.79 13.34 12.68
CA GLU A 578 29.07 13.00 12.08
C GLU A 578 29.28 11.48 11.97
N THR A 579 28.76 10.71 12.93
CA THR A 579 28.93 9.24 12.96
C THR A 579 28.17 8.60 11.81
N THR A 580 26.92 8.99 11.59
CA THR A 580 26.09 8.51 10.46
C THR A 580 26.70 8.97 9.13
N ALA A 581 27.14 10.21 9.02
CA ALA A 581 27.74 10.74 7.80
C ALA A 581 29.05 9.98 7.45
N GLN A 582 29.92 9.73 8.44
CA GLN A 582 31.15 8.98 8.25
C GLN A 582 30.86 7.52 7.86
N PHE A 583 29.90 6.87 8.52
CA PHE A 583 29.47 5.52 8.16
C PHE A 583 29.02 5.46 6.70
N ILE A 584 28.20 6.42 6.25
CA ILE A 584 27.76 6.51 4.84
C ILE A 584 28.95 6.64 3.89
N ALA A 585 29.90 7.54 4.20
CA ALA A 585 31.08 7.74 3.37
C ALA A 585 31.92 6.47 3.26
N ASP A 586 32.18 5.78 4.37
CA ASP A 586 32.99 4.57 4.45
C ASP A 586 32.33 3.38 3.71
N VAL A 587 31.01 3.19 3.88
CA VAL A 587 30.25 2.15 3.16
C VAL A 587 30.27 2.41 1.66
N LEU A 588 30.09 3.64 1.23
CA LEU A 588 30.10 3.96 -0.20
C LEU A 588 31.47 3.77 -0.83
N VAL A 589 32.55 4.17 -0.17
CA VAL A 589 33.93 3.91 -0.67
C VAL A 589 34.22 2.42 -0.64
N GLY A 590 34.01 1.72 0.49
CA GLY A 590 34.26 0.28 0.62
C GLY A 590 33.44 -0.57 -0.34
N GLY A 591 32.19 -0.14 -0.62
CA GLY A 591 31.29 -0.85 -1.52
C GLY A 591 31.43 -0.53 -3.00
N TYR A 592 31.89 0.66 -3.35
CA TYR A 592 31.94 1.17 -4.74
C TYR A 592 33.33 1.65 -5.15
N GLY A 593 34.28 1.63 -4.26
CA GLY A 593 35.68 1.93 -4.57
C GLY A 593 36.30 0.94 -5.54
N THR A 594 35.85 -0.31 -5.54
CA THR A 594 36.35 -1.38 -6.43
C THR A 594 35.44 -1.59 -7.64
N LEU A 595 35.99 -2.22 -8.69
CA LEU A 595 35.22 -2.67 -9.84
C LEU A 595 34.22 -3.76 -9.41
N ARG A 596 32.96 -3.39 -9.29
CA ARG A 596 31.89 -4.35 -9.02
C ARG A 596 31.54 -5.15 -10.26
N ARG A 597 31.25 -6.42 -10.04
CA ARG A 597 30.78 -7.35 -11.05
C ARG A 597 29.39 -7.83 -10.69
N ASP A 598 28.41 -6.90 -10.74
CA ASP A 598 27.01 -7.29 -10.64
C ASP A 598 26.64 -8.20 -11.81
N VAL A 599 25.64 -9.05 -11.64
CA VAL A 599 25.21 -9.98 -12.69
C VAL A 599 23.86 -9.59 -13.23
N ASN A 600 23.74 -9.61 -14.57
CA ASN A 600 22.46 -9.53 -15.27
C ASN A 600 22.21 -10.89 -15.92
N LEU A 601 21.09 -11.52 -15.57
CA LEU A 601 20.68 -12.83 -16.07
C LEU A 601 19.41 -12.71 -16.86
N LYS A 602 19.38 -13.24 -18.08
CA LYS A 602 18.15 -13.56 -18.79
C LYS A 602 17.95 -15.07 -18.68
N TRP A 603 16.94 -15.48 -17.91
CA TRP A 603 16.75 -16.88 -17.56
C TRP A 603 15.28 -17.30 -17.51
N ARG A 604 15.07 -18.55 -17.20
CA ARG A 604 13.71 -19.12 -17.15
C ARG A 604 12.85 -18.54 -16.03
N GLY A 605 13.46 -18.03 -14.95
CA GLY A 605 12.78 -17.50 -13.77
C GLY A 605 12.18 -18.59 -12.87
N ASP A 606 12.20 -18.34 -11.57
CA ASP A 606 11.45 -19.09 -10.56
C ASP A 606 10.61 -18.11 -9.73
N PRO A 607 9.28 -18.14 -9.84
CA PRO A 607 8.41 -17.18 -9.17
C PRO A 607 8.52 -17.15 -7.65
N SER A 608 9.10 -18.17 -7.03
CA SER A 608 9.29 -18.20 -5.58
C SER A 608 10.42 -17.30 -5.07
N ILE A 609 11.28 -16.78 -5.96
CA ILE A 609 12.35 -15.84 -5.60
C ILE A 609 11.77 -14.42 -5.45
N GLU A 610 12.28 -13.71 -4.45
CA GLU A 610 11.93 -12.31 -4.16
C GLU A 610 13.16 -11.40 -4.31
N VAL A 611 12.92 -10.11 -4.52
CA VAL A 611 13.98 -9.11 -4.40
C VAL A 611 14.51 -9.09 -2.96
N GLY A 612 15.85 -9.07 -2.81
CA GLY A 612 16.51 -9.21 -1.51
C GLY A 612 16.95 -10.65 -1.18
N ASP A 613 16.47 -11.66 -1.91
CA ASP A 613 17.00 -13.02 -1.79
C ASP A 613 18.45 -13.11 -2.30
N THR A 614 19.23 -14.00 -1.70
CA THR A 614 20.58 -14.31 -2.16
C THR A 614 20.53 -15.54 -3.08
N VAL A 615 21.13 -15.44 -4.25
CA VAL A 615 21.25 -16.52 -5.22
C VAL A 615 22.72 -16.80 -5.56
N THR A 616 23.06 -18.08 -5.72
CA THR A 616 24.38 -18.48 -6.17
C THR A 616 24.39 -18.59 -7.69
N VAL A 617 25.32 -17.92 -8.35
CA VAL A 617 25.45 -17.88 -9.81
C VAL A 617 26.85 -18.28 -10.22
N PRO A 618 27.04 -19.08 -11.30
CA PRO A 618 28.37 -19.38 -11.84
C PRO A 618 29.08 -18.11 -12.30
N GLU A 619 30.31 -17.93 -11.89
CA GLU A 619 31.24 -16.94 -12.43
C GLU A 619 32.09 -17.53 -13.57
N TYR A 620 33.14 -16.81 -13.98
CA TYR A 620 34.11 -17.34 -14.92
C TYR A 620 34.94 -18.50 -14.28
N GLU A 621 35.44 -19.39 -15.10
CA GLU A 621 36.31 -20.51 -14.70
C GLU A 621 35.69 -21.56 -13.74
N ASN A 622 34.37 -21.76 -13.78
CA ASN A 622 33.59 -22.68 -12.94
C ASN A 622 33.53 -22.31 -11.45
N ASN A 623 33.96 -21.14 -11.07
CA ASN A 623 33.67 -20.61 -9.73
C ASN A 623 32.22 -20.22 -9.63
N THR A 624 31.70 -20.16 -8.42
CA THR A 624 30.36 -19.63 -8.10
C THR A 624 30.50 -18.50 -7.09
N ALA A 625 29.60 -17.53 -7.16
CA ALA A 625 29.52 -16.47 -6.15
C ALA A 625 28.07 -16.19 -5.79
N ASP A 626 27.90 -15.57 -4.64
CA ASP A 626 26.61 -15.21 -4.10
C ASP A 626 26.26 -13.75 -4.45
N PHE A 627 25.01 -13.57 -4.89
CA PHE A 627 24.48 -12.30 -5.34
C PHE A 627 23.11 -12.03 -4.71
N VAL A 628 22.88 -10.81 -4.26
CA VAL A 628 21.55 -10.36 -3.80
C VAL A 628 20.73 -9.87 -4.97
N VAL A 629 19.54 -10.41 -5.14
CA VAL A 629 18.59 -9.99 -6.17
C VAL A 629 18.08 -8.58 -5.87
N ILE A 630 18.31 -7.65 -6.79
CA ILE A 630 17.85 -6.25 -6.66
C ILE A 630 16.71 -5.91 -7.60
N LYS A 631 16.55 -6.71 -8.67
CA LYS A 631 15.49 -6.50 -9.68
C LYS A 631 15.15 -7.81 -10.38
N ASN A 632 13.87 -8.04 -10.58
CA ASN A 632 13.32 -9.06 -11.46
C ASN A 632 12.34 -8.42 -12.45
N ASP A 633 12.58 -8.60 -13.72
CA ASP A 633 11.69 -8.17 -14.80
C ASP A 633 11.10 -9.42 -15.44
N TRP A 634 9.90 -9.77 -15.01
CA TRP A 634 9.16 -10.97 -15.39
C TRP A 634 8.35 -10.74 -16.64
N SER A 635 8.37 -11.68 -17.55
CA SER A 635 7.53 -11.67 -18.74
C SER A 635 6.88 -13.03 -18.97
N PHE A 636 5.57 -13.00 -19.21
CA PHE A 636 4.77 -14.17 -19.57
C PHE A 636 3.93 -13.86 -20.82
N ASP A 637 4.17 -14.62 -21.89
CA ASP A 637 3.45 -14.58 -23.17
C ASP A 637 3.05 -15.99 -23.65
N GLY A 638 2.74 -16.89 -22.70
CA GLY A 638 2.57 -18.32 -22.89
C GLY A 638 3.79 -19.11 -22.41
N ALA A 639 4.95 -18.46 -22.27
CA ALA A 639 6.14 -18.96 -21.61
C ALA A 639 6.62 -17.93 -20.57
N LEU A 640 7.16 -18.40 -19.44
CA LEU A 640 7.70 -17.52 -18.41
C LEU A 640 9.20 -17.34 -18.60
N SER A 641 9.65 -16.09 -18.54
CA SER A 641 11.06 -15.70 -18.48
C SER A 641 11.26 -14.56 -17.50
N CYS A 642 12.50 -14.37 -17.05
CA CYS A 642 12.85 -13.30 -16.13
C CYS A 642 14.21 -12.70 -16.51
N ASN A 643 14.30 -11.36 -16.44
CA ASN A 643 15.59 -10.66 -16.47
C ASN A 643 15.91 -10.25 -15.02
N THR A 644 16.86 -10.94 -14.40
CA THR A 644 17.28 -10.68 -13.02
C THR A 644 18.56 -9.87 -13.00
N GLN A 645 18.56 -8.78 -12.21
CA GLN A 645 19.78 -8.09 -11.81
C GLN A 645 20.09 -8.45 -10.35
N ALA A 646 21.32 -8.86 -10.11
CA ALA A 646 21.74 -9.17 -8.76
C ALA A 646 23.13 -8.58 -8.49
N ARG A 647 23.30 -8.08 -7.27
CA ARG A 647 24.49 -7.41 -6.79
C ARG A 647 25.39 -8.41 -6.08
N LYS A 648 26.68 -8.40 -6.41
CA LYS A 648 27.66 -9.23 -5.70
C LYS A 648 27.76 -8.81 -4.25
N LEU A 649 27.80 -9.79 -3.34
CA LEU A 649 28.02 -9.54 -1.92
C LEU A 649 29.42 -8.94 -1.69
N LEU A 650 29.51 -8.03 -0.70
CA LEU A 650 30.78 -7.47 -0.26
C LEU A 650 31.49 -8.50 0.62
N GLY A 651 32.71 -8.89 0.24
CA GLY A 651 33.57 -9.80 1.03
C GLY A 651 33.84 -11.15 0.38
N ASP A 652 33.28 -11.42 -0.79
CA ASP A 652 33.59 -12.60 -1.63
C ASP A 652 34.60 -12.27 -2.75
#